data_da0f69c2d2bb0bbdf43ea7718777fd29
#
_entry.id   da0f69c2d2bb0bbdf43ea7718777fd29
#
_cell.length_a   1.000
_cell.length_b   1.000
_cell.length_c   1.000
_cell.angle_alpha   90.00
_cell.angle_beta   90.00
_cell.angle_gamma   90.00
#
_symmetry.space_group_name_H-M   'P 1'
#
loop_
_entity.id
_entity.type
_entity.pdbx_description
1 polymer ?
#
loop_
_entity_poly.entity_id
_entity_poly.type
_entity_poly.pdbx_seq_one_letter_code
_entity_poly.pdbx_strand_id
1 'polypeptide(L)'
;ERQLPLLQAAEKRVHALALGQAVAPYSPKPIPLAKPEKKTLPPKEQLAAFTVDDQYEVNLYASEADGVVKPIQFAWDEKRRLYVACSPTYPQTLASSPRTDFVLVLEDANGDGRSDRSHRFAEGLTMVQGVEPGAGGLYVCDFDRLLHLKDTDGDGRADIRRVLFSGFGIGDTHQLVNSISHGPDGSLWFTQGLHAMSRVESPWGIARLDRSAVWRLRPRELRLEGFFGGGMAGANCWGVTFDDYGQVFHKSGDRPHGYWTVPGMVRGGNPSGSSSATEASVSYRNSPEQYHPTGALFETSPKTTSIDIIGTQALPSEIQGNALIGGYFGSVVELHEILDDGAGFKSRQRPRVVTSSTTAFRPVDVSVGPDGAMYLADWTNPIIGHYQASYANPNRDKTSGRIWRITANGFPPIQQPDLAAMSVSDLLEQLSSLERWTRYQAKRLLFYRPSPQVIREADAWLAKRWEVADDKWLLEVIGVYEAHETVRPRLLDRLLASDDHRVRAYATRVAGKWGTRLVKPLARLRQRADDEHPRVRLEAAVAATYVPRAESVEVVMQVWAGERDRFLDYAIGTSARALQPYWDHALRDGKLDFAGHTERADFLRKLRGTPPKRASEGEQLYNMACMACHQPEGKGLPGMYPPLAGSDWV
;
A
#
# COMPACT_ATOMS: atom_id res chain seq x y z
N GLU A 1 -21.34 -29.69 -12.25
CA GLU A 1 -22.26 -30.71 -12.83
C GLU A 1 -22.80 -30.31 -14.21
N ARG A 2 -23.20 -29.05 -14.47
CA ARG A 2 -23.73 -28.58 -15.79
C ARG A 2 -22.70 -28.60 -16.93
N GLN A 3 -21.41 -28.56 -16.64
CA GLN A 3 -20.34 -28.56 -17.66
C GLN A 3 -19.84 -29.95 -18.00
N LEU A 4 -20.08 -30.95 -17.18
CA LEU A 4 -19.59 -32.30 -17.38
C LEU A 4 -20.10 -32.93 -18.70
N PRO A 5 -21.39 -32.83 -19.06
CA PRO A 5 -21.87 -33.33 -20.35
C PRO A 5 -21.24 -32.65 -21.58
N LEU A 6 -20.90 -31.35 -21.46
CA LEU A 6 -20.24 -30.60 -22.54
C LEU A 6 -18.78 -31.04 -22.71
N LEU A 7 -18.08 -31.27 -21.60
CA LEU A 7 -16.72 -31.81 -21.59
C LEU A 7 -16.68 -33.20 -22.19
N GLN A 8 -17.58 -34.09 -21.77
CA GLN A 8 -17.69 -35.44 -22.32
C GLN A 8 -18.02 -35.46 -23.80
N ALA A 9 -18.88 -34.56 -24.28
CA ALA A 9 -19.18 -34.41 -25.71
C ALA A 9 -17.96 -33.89 -26.49
N ALA A 10 -17.20 -32.95 -25.92
CA ALA A 10 -15.97 -32.44 -26.53
C ALA A 10 -14.87 -33.52 -26.57
N GLU A 11 -14.69 -34.31 -25.52
CA GLU A 11 -13.73 -35.42 -25.46
C GLU A 11 -14.07 -36.49 -26.52
N LYS A 12 -15.34 -36.93 -26.60
CA LYS A 12 -15.79 -37.88 -27.65
C LYS A 12 -15.50 -37.36 -29.05
N ARG A 13 -15.69 -36.05 -29.27
CA ARG A 13 -15.43 -35.41 -30.55
C ARG A 13 -13.94 -35.39 -30.89
N VAL A 14 -13.10 -35.00 -29.94
CA VAL A 14 -11.64 -34.98 -30.13
C VAL A 14 -11.14 -36.41 -30.41
N HIS A 15 -11.65 -37.38 -29.68
CA HIS A 15 -11.29 -38.79 -29.90
C HIS A 15 -11.71 -39.29 -31.30
N ALA A 16 -12.92 -38.98 -31.74
CA ALA A 16 -13.38 -39.32 -33.10
C ALA A 16 -12.51 -38.66 -34.19
N LEU A 17 -12.15 -37.38 -34.03
CA LEU A 17 -11.25 -36.69 -34.94
C LEU A 17 -9.85 -37.31 -34.97
N ALA A 18 -9.32 -37.73 -33.82
CA ALA A 18 -8.03 -38.40 -33.70
C ALA A 18 -8.01 -39.77 -34.41
N LEU A 19 -9.17 -40.44 -34.52
CA LEU A 19 -9.37 -41.68 -35.26
C LEU A 19 -9.69 -41.49 -36.75
N GLY A 20 -9.65 -40.24 -37.26
CA GLY A 20 -9.97 -39.93 -38.64
C GLY A 20 -11.46 -40.07 -39.01
N GLN A 21 -12.35 -40.12 -38.03
CA GLN A 21 -13.78 -40.23 -38.23
C GLN A 21 -14.39 -38.88 -38.63
N ALA A 22 -15.36 -38.89 -39.54
CA ALA A 22 -16.11 -37.70 -39.91
C ALA A 22 -16.94 -37.21 -38.70
N VAL A 23 -16.73 -35.97 -38.29
CA VAL A 23 -17.45 -35.34 -37.15
C VAL A 23 -18.21 -34.12 -37.68
N ALA A 24 -19.49 -34.03 -37.34
CA ALA A 24 -20.31 -32.86 -37.72
C ALA A 24 -19.66 -31.54 -37.22
N PRO A 25 -19.79 -30.42 -37.95
CA PRO A 25 -19.31 -29.13 -37.51
C PRO A 25 -19.79 -28.81 -36.06
N TYR A 26 -18.90 -28.34 -35.22
CA TYR A 26 -19.27 -27.94 -33.87
C TYR A 26 -20.08 -26.65 -33.94
N SER A 27 -21.32 -26.72 -33.54
CA SER A 27 -22.18 -25.56 -33.34
C SER A 27 -22.51 -25.43 -31.85
N PRO A 28 -21.77 -24.61 -31.10
CA PRO A 28 -22.07 -24.43 -29.69
C PRO A 28 -23.45 -23.80 -29.54
N LYS A 29 -24.36 -24.47 -28.83
CA LYS A 29 -25.58 -23.77 -28.38
C LYS A 29 -25.16 -22.68 -27.41
N PRO A 30 -25.61 -21.42 -27.58
CA PRO A 30 -25.37 -20.38 -26.62
C PRO A 30 -25.86 -20.87 -25.23
N ILE A 31 -24.98 -20.88 -24.26
CA ILE A 31 -25.40 -21.12 -22.88
C ILE A 31 -26.27 -19.93 -22.49
N PRO A 32 -27.56 -20.15 -22.14
CA PRO A 32 -28.37 -19.04 -21.65
C PRO A 32 -27.70 -18.45 -20.43
N LEU A 33 -27.25 -17.20 -20.53
CA LEU A 33 -26.76 -16.46 -19.37
C LEU A 33 -27.93 -16.36 -18.39
N ALA A 34 -27.71 -16.73 -17.15
CA ALA A 34 -28.73 -16.54 -16.11
C ALA A 34 -29.17 -15.08 -16.15
N LYS A 35 -30.49 -14.83 -16.07
CA LYS A 35 -30.99 -13.47 -15.93
C LYS A 35 -30.34 -12.88 -14.67
N PRO A 36 -29.98 -11.59 -14.66
CA PRO A 36 -29.39 -10.98 -13.50
C PRO A 36 -30.37 -11.09 -12.33
N GLU A 37 -29.98 -11.83 -11.31
CA GLU A 37 -30.74 -11.85 -10.05
C GLU A 37 -30.66 -10.50 -9.33
N LYS A 38 -29.70 -9.66 -9.70
CA LYS A 38 -29.39 -8.38 -9.05
C LYS A 38 -29.11 -7.31 -10.10
N LYS A 39 -29.86 -6.23 -10.07
CA LYS A 39 -29.68 -5.08 -10.94
C LYS A 39 -28.94 -3.97 -10.22
N THR A 40 -28.22 -3.15 -10.97
CA THR A 40 -27.80 -1.81 -10.53
C THR A 40 -29.05 -0.96 -10.29
N LEU A 41 -29.19 -0.38 -9.11
CA LEU A 41 -30.27 0.55 -8.80
C LEU A 41 -29.90 1.97 -9.27
N PRO A 42 -30.87 2.80 -9.66
CA PRO A 42 -30.64 4.24 -9.81
C PRO A 42 -30.12 4.86 -8.49
N PRO A 43 -29.40 5.99 -8.50
CA PRO A 43 -28.82 6.59 -7.30
C PRO A 43 -29.81 6.82 -6.16
N LYS A 44 -31.01 7.32 -6.46
CA LYS A 44 -32.06 7.56 -5.46
C LYS A 44 -32.56 6.27 -4.79
N GLU A 45 -32.71 5.21 -5.56
CA GLU A 45 -33.12 3.90 -5.04
C GLU A 45 -31.98 3.23 -4.26
N GLN A 46 -30.72 3.41 -4.69
CA GLN A 46 -29.55 2.94 -3.97
C GLN A 46 -29.43 3.64 -2.61
N LEU A 47 -29.65 4.95 -2.55
CA LEU A 47 -29.67 5.71 -1.30
C LEU A 47 -30.74 5.17 -0.33
N ALA A 48 -31.93 4.86 -0.83
CA ALA A 48 -33.01 4.28 -0.05
C ALA A 48 -32.72 2.83 0.41
N ALA A 49 -31.78 2.13 -0.23
CA ALA A 49 -31.35 0.79 0.14
C ALA A 49 -30.24 0.78 1.21
N PHE A 50 -29.75 1.93 1.65
CA PHE A 50 -28.79 2.03 2.73
C PHE A 50 -29.45 1.91 4.10
N THR A 51 -28.80 1.22 5.00
CA THR A 51 -28.98 1.35 6.44
C THR A 51 -27.78 2.13 6.96
N VAL A 52 -28.04 3.31 7.48
CA VAL A 52 -27.04 4.25 7.98
C VAL A 52 -27.13 4.25 9.50
N ASP A 53 -26.01 4.27 10.20
CA ASP A 53 -26.00 4.47 11.66
C ASP A 53 -26.61 5.85 12.00
N ASP A 54 -27.39 5.92 13.06
CA ASP A 54 -28.19 7.11 13.44
C ASP A 54 -27.35 8.38 13.68
N GLN A 55 -26.05 8.24 13.84
CA GLN A 55 -25.13 9.37 13.99
C GLN A 55 -24.77 10.05 12.65
N TYR A 56 -25.10 9.43 11.51
CA TYR A 56 -24.64 9.88 10.20
C TYR A 56 -25.79 10.11 9.22
N GLU A 57 -25.50 10.93 8.22
CA GLU A 57 -26.33 11.12 7.03
C GLU A 57 -25.51 10.83 5.77
N VAL A 58 -26.15 10.26 4.75
CA VAL A 58 -25.53 9.98 3.44
C VAL A 58 -26.22 10.83 2.37
N ASN A 59 -25.42 11.52 1.57
CA ASN A 59 -25.91 12.17 0.36
C ASN A 59 -25.08 11.73 -0.86
N LEU A 60 -25.67 11.89 -2.04
CA LEU A 60 -24.97 11.68 -3.30
C LEU A 60 -24.13 12.92 -3.61
N TYR A 61 -22.81 12.76 -3.71
CA TYR A 61 -21.90 13.82 -4.14
C TYR A 61 -21.84 13.92 -5.67
N ALA A 62 -21.66 12.79 -6.37
CA ALA A 62 -21.66 12.71 -7.82
C ALA A 62 -22.05 11.29 -8.29
N SER A 63 -22.49 11.19 -9.53
CA SER A 63 -22.96 9.94 -10.14
C SER A 63 -22.50 9.78 -11.58
N GLU A 64 -22.99 8.74 -12.24
CA GLU A 64 -22.86 8.53 -13.68
C GLU A 64 -23.40 9.69 -14.53
N ALA A 65 -24.37 10.48 -14.00
CA ALA A 65 -24.86 11.68 -14.66
C ALA A 65 -23.82 12.81 -14.72
N ASP A 66 -22.90 12.82 -13.76
CA ASP A 66 -21.79 13.77 -13.66
C ASP A 66 -20.51 13.25 -14.34
N GLY A 67 -20.60 12.07 -14.98
CA GLY A 67 -19.49 11.43 -15.68
C GLY A 67 -18.69 10.44 -14.84
N VAL A 68 -19.09 10.12 -13.61
CA VAL A 68 -18.42 9.10 -12.79
C VAL A 68 -18.72 7.72 -13.34
N VAL A 69 -17.71 7.04 -13.87
CA VAL A 69 -17.84 5.71 -14.46
C VAL A 69 -16.82 4.77 -13.84
N LYS A 70 -17.30 3.74 -13.15
CA LYS A 70 -16.42 2.72 -12.54
C LYS A 70 -15.25 3.35 -11.76
N PRO A 71 -15.50 4.17 -10.74
CA PRO A 71 -14.45 4.78 -9.93
C PRO A 71 -13.66 3.69 -9.20
N ILE A 72 -12.33 3.81 -9.18
CA ILE A 72 -11.43 2.88 -8.49
C ILE A 72 -10.76 3.54 -7.29
N GLN A 73 -10.15 4.71 -7.49
CA GLN A 73 -9.54 5.53 -6.46
C GLN A 73 -9.85 7.00 -6.73
N PHE A 74 -9.86 7.79 -5.68
CA PHE A 74 -9.96 9.24 -5.78
C PHE A 74 -8.99 9.94 -4.84
N ALA A 75 -8.63 11.18 -5.17
CA ALA A 75 -7.79 12.02 -4.33
C ALA A 75 -8.15 13.50 -4.48
N TRP A 76 -7.99 14.25 -3.39
CA TRP A 76 -8.25 15.68 -3.35
C TRP A 76 -6.98 16.49 -3.64
N ASP A 77 -7.12 17.56 -4.40
CA ASP A 77 -6.06 18.55 -4.48
C ASP A 77 -6.23 19.68 -3.45
N GLU A 78 -5.26 20.58 -3.39
CA GLU A 78 -5.27 21.75 -2.49
C GLU A 78 -6.33 22.80 -2.81
N LYS A 79 -6.93 22.73 -4.00
CA LYS A 79 -8.07 23.55 -4.42
C LYS A 79 -9.42 22.90 -4.13
N ARG A 80 -9.42 21.79 -3.41
CA ARG A 80 -10.62 20.99 -3.07
C ARG A 80 -11.32 20.37 -4.27
N ARG A 81 -10.58 20.12 -5.37
CA ARG A 81 -11.06 19.38 -6.52
C ARG A 81 -10.82 17.89 -6.29
N LEU A 82 -11.81 17.09 -6.63
CA LEU A 82 -11.74 15.63 -6.50
C LEU A 82 -11.33 15.00 -7.83
N TYR A 83 -10.15 14.40 -7.88
CA TYR A 83 -9.67 13.61 -9.00
C TYR A 83 -10.12 12.16 -8.82
N VAL A 84 -10.81 11.60 -9.80
CA VAL A 84 -11.36 10.24 -9.75
C VAL A 84 -10.78 9.40 -10.88
N ALA A 85 -10.12 8.29 -10.54
CA ALA A 85 -9.68 7.27 -11.49
C ALA A 85 -10.91 6.48 -11.96
N CYS A 86 -11.36 6.71 -13.19
CA CYS A 86 -12.49 6.04 -13.81
C CYS A 86 -12.01 4.94 -14.77
N SER A 87 -12.33 3.67 -14.45
CA SER A 87 -11.83 2.51 -15.21
C SER A 87 -12.96 1.61 -15.76
N PRO A 88 -13.64 2.03 -16.83
CA PRO A 88 -14.65 1.19 -17.52
C PRO A 88 -14.07 -0.11 -18.09
N THR A 89 -12.75 -0.20 -18.28
CA THR A 89 -12.08 -1.43 -18.74
C THR A 89 -11.83 -2.43 -17.60
N TYR A 90 -11.87 -2.01 -16.33
CA TYR A 90 -11.67 -2.91 -15.19
C TYR A 90 -12.76 -4.00 -15.11
N PRO A 91 -12.46 -5.26 -14.82
CA PRO A 91 -11.18 -5.79 -14.33
C PRO A 91 -10.31 -6.39 -15.44
N GLN A 92 -10.65 -6.28 -16.70
CA GLN A 92 -9.84 -6.80 -17.80
C GLN A 92 -10.03 -6.02 -19.09
N THR A 93 -8.94 -5.86 -19.82
CA THR A 93 -8.90 -5.36 -21.19
C THR A 93 -8.16 -6.33 -22.10
N LEU A 94 -8.50 -6.38 -23.37
CA LEU A 94 -7.77 -7.12 -24.38
C LEU A 94 -6.70 -6.21 -25.00
N ALA A 95 -5.64 -6.81 -25.56
CA ALA A 95 -4.56 -6.05 -26.20
C ALA A 95 -5.03 -5.13 -27.33
N SER A 96 -6.11 -5.52 -28.01
CA SER A 96 -6.75 -4.75 -29.10
C SER A 96 -7.85 -3.80 -28.62
N SER A 97 -8.17 -3.77 -27.33
CA SER A 97 -9.24 -2.90 -26.82
C SER A 97 -8.81 -1.43 -26.87
N PRO A 98 -9.74 -0.51 -27.18
CA PRO A 98 -9.45 0.92 -27.09
C PRO A 98 -9.15 1.32 -25.64
N ARG A 99 -8.28 2.30 -25.48
CA ARG A 99 -7.95 2.90 -24.18
C ARG A 99 -9.03 3.89 -23.81
N THR A 100 -9.98 3.47 -23.00
CA THR A 100 -11.18 4.24 -22.66
C THR A 100 -11.22 4.75 -21.23
N ASP A 101 -10.23 4.39 -20.42
CA ASP A 101 -10.12 4.85 -19.05
C ASP A 101 -9.66 6.31 -19.01
N PHE A 102 -10.06 7.00 -17.96
CA PHE A 102 -9.82 8.43 -17.81
C PHE A 102 -9.73 8.85 -16.35
N VAL A 103 -9.23 10.05 -16.13
CA VAL A 103 -9.34 10.76 -14.86
C VAL A 103 -10.39 11.85 -14.98
N LEU A 104 -11.38 11.82 -14.09
CA LEU A 104 -12.42 12.83 -13.96
C LEU A 104 -12.07 13.79 -12.83
N VAL A 105 -12.33 15.07 -13.01
CA VAL A 105 -12.30 16.08 -11.95
C VAL A 105 -13.73 16.49 -11.61
N LEU A 106 -14.03 16.54 -10.34
CA LEU A 106 -15.30 16.98 -9.77
C LEU A 106 -15.06 18.18 -8.85
N GLU A 107 -15.92 19.17 -8.92
CA GLU A 107 -15.84 20.37 -8.10
C GLU A 107 -17.20 20.68 -7.48
N ASP A 108 -17.22 20.88 -6.17
CA ASP A 108 -18.32 21.48 -5.40
C ASP A 108 -17.98 22.97 -5.20
N ALA A 109 -18.48 23.82 -6.09
CA ALA A 109 -18.12 25.23 -6.12
C ALA A 109 -18.95 26.06 -5.12
N ASN A 110 -20.15 25.59 -4.77
CA ASN A 110 -21.07 26.29 -3.88
C ASN A 110 -20.99 25.79 -2.42
N GLY A 111 -20.32 24.65 -2.16
CA GLY A 111 -20.11 24.09 -0.83
C GLY A 111 -21.34 23.37 -0.25
N ASP A 112 -22.25 22.89 -1.10
CA ASP A 112 -23.47 22.20 -0.64
C ASP A 112 -23.30 20.68 -0.45
N GLY A 113 -22.09 20.17 -0.73
CA GLY A 113 -21.76 18.75 -0.63
C GLY A 113 -22.20 17.94 -1.85
N ARG A 114 -22.33 18.59 -3.01
CA ARG A 114 -22.57 17.98 -4.30
C ARG A 114 -21.65 18.58 -5.37
N SER A 115 -21.28 17.80 -6.34
CA SER A 115 -20.49 18.32 -7.45
C SER A 115 -21.34 19.17 -8.39
N ASP A 116 -20.91 20.42 -8.63
CA ASP A 116 -21.53 21.35 -9.58
C ASP A 116 -20.91 21.24 -10.97
N ARG A 117 -19.66 20.83 -11.06
CA ARG A 117 -18.88 20.80 -12.29
C ARG A 117 -18.08 19.51 -12.39
N SER A 118 -18.00 19.01 -13.62
CA SER A 118 -17.15 17.88 -13.93
C SER A 118 -16.46 18.06 -15.28
N HIS A 119 -15.23 17.59 -15.39
CA HIS A 119 -14.52 17.52 -16.67
C HIS A 119 -13.49 16.40 -16.64
N ARG A 120 -13.08 15.94 -17.84
CA ARG A 120 -12.03 14.94 -17.96
C ARG A 120 -10.67 15.60 -17.99
N PHE A 121 -9.86 15.33 -16.98
CA PHE A 121 -8.48 15.79 -16.87
C PHE A 121 -7.55 15.04 -17.82
N ALA A 122 -7.70 13.74 -17.94
CA ALA A 122 -6.90 12.91 -18.84
C ALA A 122 -7.71 11.75 -19.39
N GLU A 123 -7.48 11.40 -20.65
CA GLU A 123 -8.15 10.31 -21.38
C GLU A 123 -7.11 9.38 -22.01
N GLY A 124 -7.59 8.27 -22.60
CA GLY A 124 -6.71 7.31 -23.27
C GLY A 124 -5.81 6.54 -22.31
N LEU A 125 -6.28 6.32 -21.07
CA LEU A 125 -5.66 5.46 -20.08
C LEU A 125 -6.18 4.02 -20.21
N THR A 126 -5.53 3.12 -19.48
CA THR A 126 -5.87 1.69 -19.48
C THR A 126 -5.78 1.15 -18.08
N MET A 127 -6.88 0.56 -17.57
CA MET A 127 -6.90 -0.05 -16.23
C MET A 127 -6.34 0.88 -15.15
N VAL A 128 -6.75 2.15 -15.18
CA VAL A 128 -6.30 3.15 -14.21
C VAL A 128 -6.77 2.77 -12.81
N GLN A 129 -5.83 2.64 -11.85
CA GLN A 129 -6.11 2.13 -10.52
C GLN A 129 -5.60 3.02 -9.39
N GLY A 130 -5.05 4.18 -9.70
CA GLY A 130 -4.58 5.10 -8.68
C GLY A 130 -4.32 6.49 -9.21
N VAL A 131 -4.64 7.50 -8.40
CA VAL A 131 -4.41 8.91 -8.67
C VAL A 131 -3.98 9.63 -7.41
N GLU A 132 -2.99 10.52 -7.51
CA GLU A 132 -2.54 11.35 -6.40
C GLU A 132 -1.97 12.67 -6.92
N PRO A 133 -2.55 13.82 -6.54
CA PRO A 133 -2.01 15.13 -6.91
C PRO A 133 -0.63 15.37 -6.32
N GLY A 134 0.24 16.04 -7.08
CA GLY A 134 1.58 16.38 -6.60
C GLY A 134 2.49 16.92 -7.71
N ALA A 135 3.54 17.62 -7.35
CA ALA A 135 4.53 18.20 -8.28
C ALA A 135 3.92 19.10 -9.37
N GLY A 136 2.81 19.79 -9.05
CA GLY A 136 2.09 20.64 -10.00
C GLY A 136 1.37 19.86 -11.09
N GLY A 137 0.93 18.63 -10.79
CA GLY A 137 0.21 17.76 -11.68
C GLY A 137 -0.42 16.58 -10.92
N LEU A 138 -0.54 15.45 -11.57
CA LEU A 138 -1.18 14.24 -11.05
C LEU A 138 -0.29 13.02 -11.31
N TYR A 139 0.01 12.24 -10.27
CA TYR A 139 0.54 10.89 -10.41
C TYR A 139 -0.60 9.92 -10.72
N VAL A 140 -0.38 9.03 -11.67
CA VAL A 140 -1.41 8.08 -12.14
C VAL A 140 -0.82 6.68 -12.30
N CYS A 141 -1.44 5.71 -11.63
CA CYS A 141 -1.17 4.29 -11.86
C CYS A 141 -1.96 3.82 -13.09
N ASP A 142 -1.28 3.64 -14.22
CA ASP A 142 -1.87 3.30 -15.53
C ASP A 142 -1.28 1.98 -16.03
N PHE A 143 -1.98 0.90 -15.90
CA PHE A 143 -1.64 -0.45 -16.31
C PHE A 143 -0.30 -0.94 -15.72
N ASP A 144 0.77 -0.92 -16.50
CA ASP A 144 2.14 -1.32 -16.12
C ASP A 144 3.05 -0.13 -15.78
N ARG A 145 2.47 1.07 -15.64
CA ARG A 145 3.22 2.33 -15.56
C ARG A 145 2.77 3.22 -14.41
N LEU A 146 3.70 3.99 -13.91
CA LEU A 146 3.44 5.19 -13.12
C LEU A 146 3.68 6.41 -14.01
N LEU A 147 2.63 7.19 -14.24
CA LEU A 147 2.65 8.41 -15.03
C LEU A 147 2.70 9.64 -14.12
N HIS A 148 3.20 10.75 -14.66
CA HIS A 148 2.94 12.09 -14.14
C HIS A 148 2.34 12.94 -15.25
N LEU A 149 1.15 13.47 -15.00
CA LEU A 149 0.35 14.25 -15.93
C LEU A 149 0.30 15.70 -15.48
N LYS A 150 0.37 16.67 -16.39
CA LYS A 150 0.23 18.10 -16.07
C LYS A 150 -0.70 18.78 -17.05
N ASP A 151 -1.42 19.76 -16.53
CA ASP A 151 -2.07 20.84 -17.24
C ASP A 151 -1.15 22.06 -17.13
N THR A 152 -0.58 22.52 -18.25
CA THR A 152 0.37 23.64 -18.26
C THR A 152 -0.21 24.92 -18.86
N ASP A 153 -1.32 24.83 -19.58
CA ASP A 153 -2.01 25.97 -20.17
C ASP A 153 -3.26 26.43 -19.38
N GLY A 154 -3.67 25.62 -18.38
CA GLY A 154 -4.74 25.97 -17.44
C GLY A 154 -6.16 25.69 -17.97
N ASP A 155 -6.30 24.88 -19.02
CA ASP A 155 -7.61 24.52 -19.60
C ASP A 155 -8.35 23.43 -18.80
N GLY A 156 -7.72 22.87 -17.77
CA GLY A 156 -8.24 21.78 -16.94
C GLY A 156 -7.94 20.39 -17.49
N ARG A 157 -7.15 20.27 -18.56
CA ARG A 157 -6.77 18.99 -19.18
C ARG A 157 -5.25 18.81 -19.15
N ALA A 158 -4.82 17.59 -19.01
CA ALA A 158 -3.39 17.27 -19.05
C ALA A 158 -2.85 17.33 -20.49
N ASP A 159 -1.99 18.28 -20.79
CA ASP A 159 -1.27 18.45 -22.03
C ASP A 159 0.12 17.79 -22.00
N ILE A 160 0.70 17.58 -20.82
CA ILE A 160 1.93 16.81 -20.62
C ILE A 160 1.62 15.45 -20.02
N ARG A 161 2.16 14.40 -20.67
CA ARG A 161 2.12 13.02 -20.17
C ARG A 161 3.51 12.44 -20.12
N ARG A 162 4.03 12.24 -18.90
CA ARG A 162 5.36 11.68 -18.67
C ARG A 162 5.25 10.31 -18.02
N VAL A 163 5.89 9.30 -18.61
CA VAL A 163 6.10 8.01 -17.95
C VAL A 163 7.28 8.18 -16.99
N LEU A 164 7.05 7.98 -15.69
CA LEU A 164 8.09 7.99 -14.67
C LEU A 164 8.76 6.62 -14.56
N PHE A 165 7.94 5.58 -14.51
CA PHE A 165 8.37 4.19 -14.39
C PHE A 165 7.46 3.27 -15.21
N SER A 166 8.03 2.18 -15.73
CA SER A 166 7.32 1.08 -16.38
C SER A 166 7.93 -0.26 -15.97
N GLY A 167 7.21 -1.35 -16.26
CA GLY A 167 7.65 -2.70 -15.90
C GLY A 167 7.04 -3.22 -14.60
N PHE A 168 5.96 -2.59 -14.13
CA PHE A 168 5.13 -3.17 -13.08
C PHE A 168 4.40 -4.40 -13.60
N GLY A 169 4.22 -5.40 -12.73
CA GLY A 169 3.64 -6.69 -13.10
C GLY A 169 2.18 -6.62 -13.49
N ILE A 170 1.82 -7.30 -14.55
CA ILE A 170 0.46 -7.37 -15.13
C ILE A 170 -0.10 -8.80 -15.21
N GLY A 171 0.45 -9.72 -14.44
CA GLY A 171 0.03 -11.13 -14.47
C GLY A 171 -1.42 -11.37 -14.07
N ASP A 172 -2.01 -10.42 -13.36
CA ASP A 172 -3.45 -10.35 -13.08
C ASP A 172 -3.91 -8.90 -13.16
N THR A 173 -4.71 -8.58 -14.14
CA THR A 173 -5.06 -7.20 -14.49
C THR A 173 -5.88 -6.48 -13.43
N HIS A 174 -6.56 -7.17 -12.53
CA HIS A 174 -7.26 -6.52 -11.43
C HIS A 174 -6.34 -6.23 -10.22
N GLN A 175 -5.09 -6.66 -10.25
CA GLN A 175 -4.11 -6.53 -9.17
C GLN A 175 -2.89 -5.69 -9.58
N LEU A 176 -3.06 -4.75 -10.45
CA LEU A 176 -2.02 -3.84 -10.91
C LEU A 176 -1.57 -2.91 -9.77
N VAL A 177 -0.62 -2.02 -10.06
CA VAL A 177 -0.26 -0.95 -9.11
C VAL A 177 -1.46 -0.06 -8.83
N ASN A 178 -1.73 0.20 -7.55
CA ASN A 178 -2.96 0.87 -7.10
C ASN A 178 -2.76 1.66 -5.80
N SER A 179 -3.77 2.43 -5.41
CA SER A 179 -3.88 3.09 -4.10
C SER A 179 -2.68 3.96 -3.74
N ILE A 180 -2.32 4.87 -4.64
CA ILE A 180 -1.19 5.78 -4.44
C ILE A 180 -1.53 6.93 -3.49
N SER A 181 -0.63 7.25 -2.55
CA SER A 181 -0.75 8.38 -1.62
C SER A 181 0.63 8.89 -1.16
N HIS A 182 0.70 10.13 -0.64
CA HIS A 182 1.91 10.64 -0.01
C HIS A 182 2.08 10.14 1.42
N GLY A 183 3.30 9.74 1.75
CA GLY A 183 3.72 9.49 3.13
C GLY A 183 4.19 10.76 3.85
N PRO A 184 4.38 10.68 5.17
CA PRO A 184 4.77 11.82 6.00
C PRO A 184 6.13 12.43 5.65
N ASP A 185 7.00 11.68 4.98
CA ASP A 185 8.35 12.05 4.53
C ASP A 185 8.42 12.51 3.06
N GLY A 186 7.28 12.75 2.42
CA GLY A 186 7.20 13.16 1.01
C GLY A 186 7.40 12.03 0.00
N SER A 187 7.56 10.79 0.45
CA SER A 187 7.57 9.64 -0.44
C SER A 187 6.15 9.32 -0.93
N LEU A 188 6.04 8.82 -2.14
CA LEU A 188 4.79 8.24 -2.67
C LEU A 188 4.75 6.75 -2.34
N TRP A 189 3.62 6.31 -1.82
CA TRP A 189 3.38 4.92 -1.45
C TRP A 189 2.22 4.37 -2.26
N PHE A 190 2.36 3.15 -2.75
CA PHE A 190 1.33 2.47 -3.53
C PHE A 190 1.47 0.96 -3.41
N THR A 191 0.42 0.24 -3.77
CA THR A 191 0.37 -1.21 -3.58
C THR A 191 0.32 -1.94 -4.91
N GLN A 192 0.61 -3.24 -4.89
CA GLN A 192 0.36 -4.18 -5.98
C GLN A 192 -0.18 -5.50 -5.43
N GLY A 193 -0.90 -6.25 -6.24
CA GLY A 193 -1.56 -7.48 -5.82
C GLY A 193 -0.77 -8.76 -6.08
N LEU A 194 -1.41 -9.90 -5.80
CA LEU A 194 -0.78 -11.21 -5.66
C LEU A 194 -0.04 -11.73 -6.89
N HIS A 195 -0.56 -11.50 -8.09
CA HIS A 195 0.04 -12.04 -9.32
C HIS A 195 0.90 -11.01 -10.07
N ALA A 196 1.18 -9.87 -9.45
CA ALA A 196 2.10 -8.89 -10.00
C ALA A 196 3.57 -9.35 -9.78
N MET A 197 4.35 -9.40 -10.85
CA MET A 197 5.78 -9.66 -10.83
C MET A 197 6.48 -8.49 -11.52
N SER A 198 6.95 -7.54 -10.72
CA SER A 198 7.45 -6.27 -11.21
C SER A 198 8.96 -6.27 -11.39
N ARG A 199 9.43 -5.69 -12.48
CA ARG A 199 10.84 -5.49 -12.84
C ARG A 199 10.99 -4.10 -13.41
N VAL A 200 11.09 -3.14 -12.51
CA VAL A 200 11.02 -1.72 -12.85
C VAL A 200 12.43 -1.14 -12.95
N GLU A 201 12.76 -0.62 -14.12
CA GLU A 201 14.03 0.06 -14.32
C GLU A 201 13.98 1.46 -13.68
N SER A 202 15.04 1.81 -12.96
CA SER A 202 15.21 3.11 -12.32
C SER A 202 16.66 3.59 -12.45
N PRO A 203 16.95 4.87 -12.17
CA PRO A 203 18.34 5.37 -12.13
C PRO A 203 19.24 4.63 -11.14
N TRP A 204 18.65 3.90 -10.18
CA TRP A 204 19.33 3.16 -9.12
C TRP A 204 19.46 1.67 -9.43
N GLY A 205 19.09 1.23 -10.63
CA GLY A 205 19.05 -0.14 -11.05
C GLY A 205 17.61 -0.69 -11.12
N ILE A 206 17.49 -2.01 -11.31
CA ILE A 206 16.18 -2.66 -11.44
C ILE A 206 15.58 -2.90 -10.07
N ALA A 207 14.47 -2.23 -9.77
CA ALA A 207 13.65 -2.52 -8.60
C ALA A 207 12.78 -3.76 -8.89
N ARG A 208 12.86 -4.75 -8.01
CA ARG A 208 12.14 -6.03 -8.14
C ARG A 208 11.19 -6.18 -6.97
N LEU A 209 9.94 -6.54 -7.28
CA LEU A 209 8.96 -6.84 -6.27
C LEU A 209 7.95 -7.85 -6.82
N ASP A 210 7.87 -8.99 -6.18
CA ASP A 210 6.99 -10.07 -6.60
C ASP A 210 5.82 -10.21 -5.64
N ARG A 211 4.64 -10.45 -6.17
CA ARG A 211 3.38 -10.69 -5.47
C ARG A 211 2.85 -9.46 -4.75
N SER A 212 1.89 -9.67 -3.84
CA SER A 212 1.29 -8.60 -3.03
C SER A 212 2.34 -7.83 -2.28
N ALA A 213 2.31 -6.51 -2.42
CA ALA A 213 3.42 -5.70 -1.96
C ALA A 213 3.07 -4.22 -1.82
N VAL A 214 3.92 -3.52 -1.10
CA VAL A 214 3.89 -2.06 -0.93
C VAL A 214 5.17 -1.47 -1.52
N TRP A 215 5.00 -0.52 -2.41
CA TRP A 215 6.06 0.26 -3.01
C TRP A 215 6.24 1.60 -2.29
N ARG A 216 7.46 2.10 -2.29
CA ARG A 216 7.79 3.47 -1.89
C ARG A 216 8.63 4.14 -2.97
N LEU A 217 8.20 5.29 -3.43
CA LEU A 217 8.94 6.14 -4.36
C LEU A 217 9.35 7.45 -3.67
N ARG A 218 10.63 7.79 -3.72
CA ARG A 218 11.13 9.11 -3.38
C ARG A 218 11.19 9.97 -4.65
N PRO A 219 10.25 10.91 -4.84
CA PRO A 219 10.09 11.56 -6.14
C PRO A 219 11.30 12.41 -6.55
N ARG A 220 11.97 13.05 -5.59
CA ARG A 220 13.14 13.92 -5.86
C ARG A 220 14.34 13.13 -6.35
N GLU A 221 14.54 11.93 -5.83
CA GLU A 221 15.66 11.05 -6.18
C GLU A 221 15.32 10.10 -7.32
N LEU A 222 14.06 10.00 -7.73
CA LEU A 222 13.54 8.94 -8.59
C LEU A 222 13.91 7.55 -8.06
N ARG A 223 13.93 7.41 -6.73
CA ARG A 223 14.30 6.17 -6.07
C ARG A 223 13.07 5.36 -5.73
N LEU A 224 12.88 4.28 -6.49
CA LEU A 224 11.80 3.32 -6.30
C LEU A 224 12.30 2.14 -5.47
N GLU A 225 11.59 1.83 -4.40
CA GLU A 225 11.92 0.74 -3.48
C GLU A 225 10.70 -0.15 -3.29
N GLY A 226 10.89 -1.47 -3.38
CA GLY A 226 9.96 -2.43 -2.80
C GLY A 226 10.04 -2.30 -1.28
N PHE A 227 9.02 -1.73 -0.65
CA PHE A 227 9.06 -1.47 0.79
C PHE A 227 8.64 -2.68 1.60
N PHE A 228 7.65 -3.42 1.17
CA PHE A 228 7.13 -4.60 1.83
C PHE A 228 6.57 -5.56 0.78
N GLY A 229 6.89 -6.83 0.83
CA GLY A 229 6.48 -7.72 -0.24
C GLY A 229 6.69 -9.21 0.03
N GLY A 230 6.64 -9.98 -1.02
CA GLY A 230 6.84 -11.42 -0.98
C GLY A 230 5.61 -12.22 -0.55
N GLY A 231 4.41 -11.70 -0.77
CA GLY A 231 3.16 -12.32 -0.33
C GLY A 231 2.81 -12.02 1.13
N MET A 232 3.69 -11.33 1.86
CA MET A 232 3.47 -10.96 3.28
C MET A 232 2.55 -9.75 3.44
N ALA A 233 2.24 -9.03 2.35
CA ALA A 233 1.27 -7.93 2.34
C ALA A 233 -0.20 -8.42 2.24
N GLY A 234 -0.45 -9.69 2.51
CA GLY A 234 -1.73 -10.33 2.24
C GLY A 234 -1.80 -10.86 0.80
N ALA A 235 -2.92 -11.45 0.43
CA ALA A 235 -3.06 -12.09 -0.88
C ALA A 235 -3.31 -11.08 -2.01
N ASN A 236 -3.96 -9.93 -1.72
CA ASN A 236 -4.37 -8.96 -2.73
C ASN A 236 -4.37 -7.56 -2.13
N CYS A 237 -3.23 -6.89 -2.19
CA CYS A 237 -3.02 -5.63 -1.50
C CYS A 237 -3.75 -4.47 -2.20
N TRP A 238 -4.60 -3.76 -1.44
CA TRP A 238 -5.35 -2.58 -1.84
C TRP A 238 -5.44 -1.60 -0.69
N GLY A 239 -4.90 -0.41 -0.88
CA GLY A 239 -4.94 0.65 0.12
C GLY A 239 -3.75 0.66 1.06
N VAL A 240 -3.15 1.82 1.18
CA VAL A 240 -2.11 2.15 2.14
C VAL A 240 -2.40 3.54 2.72
N THR A 241 -2.26 3.67 4.04
CA THR A 241 -2.45 4.93 4.75
C THR A 241 -1.50 5.05 5.93
N PHE A 242 -1.50 6.20 6.58
CA PHE A 242 -0.65 6.52 7.71
C PHE A 242 -1.49 7.09 8.85
N ASP A 243 -1.05 6.89 10.09
CA ASP A 243 -1.55 7.71 11.19
C ASP A 243 -0.77 9.04 11.32
N ASP A 244 -1.15 9.86 12.30
CA ASP A 244 -0.50 11.14 12.56
C ASP A 244 0.95 11.00 13.05
N TYR A 245 1.39 9.79 13.38
CA TYR A 245 2.74 9.46 13.85
C TYR A 245 3.53 8.63 12.82
N GLY A 246 3.05 8.60 11.57
CA GLY A 246 3.73 7.96 10.46
C GLY A 246 3.78 6.43 10.54
N GLN A 247 2.89 5.79 11.29
CA GLN A 247 2.71 4.35 11.24
C GLN A 247 1.94 3.98 9.97
N VAL A 248 2.36 2.91 9.32
CA VAL A 248 1.84 2.51 8.00
C VAL A 248 0.82 1.40 8.16
N PHE A 249 -0.34 1.57 7.56
CA PHE A 249 -1.39 0.54 7.52
C PHE A 249 -1.74 0.22 6.08
N HIS A 250 -2.03 -1.06 5.81
CA HIS A 250 -2.45 -1.49 4.48
C HIS A 250 -3.55 -2.56 4.55
N LYS A 251 -4.29 -2.69 3.45
CA LYS A 251 -5.40 -3.62 3.32
C LYS A 251 -5.09 -4.76 2.36
N SER A 252 -5.68 -5.93 2.64
CA SER A 252 -5.77 -7.03 1.69
C SER A 252 -7.20 -7.15 1.17
N GLY A 253 -7.38 -7.07 -0.16
CA GLY A 253 -8.69 -7.21 -0.82
C GLY A 253 -9.17 -8.66 -0.95
N ASP A 254 -8.36 -9.66 -0.62
CA ASP A 254 -8.69 -11.07 -0.76
C ASP A 254 -9.08 -11.73 0.58
N ARG A 255 -8.51 -11.24 1.67
CA ARG A 255 -8.75 -11.73 3.02
C ARG A 255 -9.55 -10.70 3.82
N PRO A 256 -10.33 -11.13 4.83
CA PRO A 256 -11.01 -10.20 5.74
C PRO A 256 -10.01 -9.58 6.73
N HIS A 257 -8.87 -9.10 6.25
CA HIS A 257 -7.79 -8.60 7.08
C HIS A 257 -7.21 -7.30 6.57
N GLY A 258 -6.77 -6.47 7.51
CA GLY A 258 -5.87 -5.36 7.29
C GLY A 258 -4.71 -5.45 8.25
N TYR A 259 -3.63 -4.77 7.95
CA TYR A 259 -2.36 -4.96 8.62
C TYR A 259 -1.70 -3.65 9.02
N TRP A 260 -0.98 -3.68 10.12
CA TRP A 260 0.07 -2.72 10.37
C TRP A 260 1.33 -3.16 9.64
N THR A 261 1.92 -2.30 8.83
CA THR A 261 3.19 -2.59 8.16
C THR A 261 4.32 -2.41 9.17
N VAL A 262 4.62 -3.48 9.90
CA VAL A 262 5.62 -3.46 10.98
C VAL A 262 6.95 -2.94 10.44
N PRO A 263 7.57 -1.93 11.07
CA PRO A 263 8.92 -1.52 10.69
C PRO A 263 9.89 -2.71 10.70
N GLY A 264 10.77 -2.78 9.71
CA GLY A 264 11.70 -3.89 9.55
C GLY A 264 11.25 -5.03 8.63
N MET A 265 9.99 -5.14 8.29
CA MET A 265 9.51 -6.14 7.32
C MET A 265 10.11 -5.96 5.92
N VAL A 266 10.60 -4.78 5.64
CA VAL A 266 11.20 -4.39 4.36
C VAL A 266 12.57 -4.99 4.10
N ARG A 267 13.34 -5.24 5.16
CA ARG A 267 14.77 -5.58 5.03
C ARG A 267 15.12 -7.02 5.40
N GLY A 268 14.15 -7.79 5.79
CA GLY A 268 14.37 -9.16 6.27
C GLY A 268 14.69 -10.19 5.21
N GLY A 269 14.69 -9.79 3.97
CA GLY A 269 14.96 -10.76 2.91
C GLY A 269 15.74 -10.14 1.81
N ASN A 270 15.72 -9.87 0.86
CA ASN A 270 16.45 -9.44 -0.29
C ASN A 270 16.40 -7.91 -0.41
N PRO A 271 17.53 -7.22 -0.48
CA PRO A 271 17.57 -5.79 -0.78
C PRO A 271 16.87 -5.42 -2.08
N SER A 272 16.67 -6.36 -2.99
CA SER A 272 15.91 -6.21 -4.23
C SER A 272 14.41 -6.48 -4.08
N GLY A 273 13.90 -6.79 -2.88
CA GLY A 273 12.47 -7.05 -2.65
C GLY A 273 11.95 -8.34 -3.28
N SER A 274 12.80 -9.23 -3.81
CA SER A 274 12.33 -10.51 -4.30
C SER A 274 12.26 -11.52 -3.17
N SER A 275 11.08 -12.04 -2.89
CA SER A 275 10.95 -13.30 -2.18
C SER A 275 11.43 -14.44 -3.08
N SER A 276 12.01 -15.46 -2.48
CA SER A 276 12.26 -16.70 -3.23
C SER A 276 10.93 -17.26 -3.76
N ALA A 277 10.95 -17.88 -4.92
CA ALA A 277 9.76 -18.53 -5.47
C ALA A 277 9.15 -19.57 -4.51
N THR A 278 9.95 -20.10 -3.57
CA THR A 278 9.54 -21.04 -2.53
C THR A 278 8.65 -20.40 -1.45
N GLU A 279 8.96 -19.21 -0.98
CA GLU A 279 8.10 -18.48 -0.02
C GLU A 279 6.77 -18.08 -0.66
N ALA A 280 6.81 -17.81 -1.95
CA ALA A 280 5.67 -17.41 -2.73
C ALA A 280 4.67 -18.56 -3.00
N SER A 281 5.11 -19.79 -3.07
CA SER A 281 4.26 -20.96 -3.36
C SER A 281 3.43 -21.44 -2.15
N VAL A 282 3.82 -21.06 -0.96
CA VAL A 282 3.24 -21.53 0.31
C VAL A 282 1.91 -20.85 0.64
N SER A 283 1.55 -19.75 -0.01
CA SER A 283 0.69 -18.74 0.57
C SER A 283 -0.82 -18.92 0.41
N TYR A 284 -1.31 -19.69 -0.56
CA TYR A 284 -2.73 -19.61 -0.89
C TYR A 284 -3.69 -20.33 0.08
N ARG A 285 -3.20 -21.20 0.94
CA ARG A 285 -4.03 -22.08 1.78
C ARG A 285 -3.75 -22.00 3.28
N ASN A 286 -2.84 -21.14 3.70
CA ASN A 286 -2.32 -21.14 5.06
C ASN A 286 -2.98 -20.07 5.95
N SER A 287 -2.79 -20.17 7.26
CA SER A 287 -3.39 -19.27 8.25
C SER A 287 -2.91 -17.82 8.10
N PRO A 288 -3.64 -16.84 8.65
CA PRO A 288 -3.24 -15.42 8.61
C PRO A 288 -1.82 -15.16 9.11
N GLU A 289 -1.35 -15.90 10.10
CA GLU A 289 0.00 -15.77 10.68
C GLU A 289 1.11 -16.14 9.69
N GLN A 290 0.80 -16.96 8.68
CA GLN A 290 1.76 -17.34 7.64
C GLN A 290 1.90 -16.30 6.53
N TYR A 291 0.88 -15.42 6.37
CA TYR A 291 0.94 -14.31 5.42
C TYR A 291 1.59 -13.08 6.03
N HIS A 292 1.45 -12.91 7.34
CA HIS A 292 1.94 -11.77 8.05
C HIS A 292 2.47 -12.25 9.39
N PRO A 293 3.79 -12.18 9.63
CA PRO A 293 4.44 -12.79 10.79
C PRO A 293 3.92 -12.32 12.14
N THR A 294 3.32 -11.14 12.17
CA THR A 294 2.76 -10.54 13.39
C THR A 294 1.24 -10.62 13.45
N GLY A 295 0.61 -11.31 12.49
CA GLY A 295 -0.84 -11.47 12.42
C GLY A 295 -1.58 -10.27 11.80
N ALA A 296 -2.89 -10.43 11.62
CA ALA A 296 -3.78 -9.37 11.17
C ALA A 296 -4.00 -8.33 12.28
N LEU A 297 -4.11 -7.06 11.89
CA LEU A 297 -4.53 -6.00 12.79
C LEU A 297 -6.05 -5.85 12.79
N PHE A 298 -6.65 -5.78 11.58
CA PHE A 298 -8.08 -5.62 11.39
C PHE A 298 -8.71 -6.94 10.95
N GLU A 299 -9.78 -7.35 11.61
CA GLU A 299 -10.68 -8.36 11.12
C GLU A 299 -11.91 -7.66 10.53
N THR A 300 -12.05 -7.72 9.22
CA THR A 300 -13.06 -6.97 8.46
C THR A 300 -14.07 -7.91 7.80
N SER A 301 -15.09 -7.37 7.17
CA SER A 301 -15.92 -8.15 6.25
C SER A 301 -15.08 -8.73 5.10
N PRO A 302 -15.52 -9.81 4.44
CA PRO A 302 -14.77 -10.39 3.33
C PRO A 302 -14.50 -9.38 2.22
N LYS A 303 -13.29 -9.40 1.68
CA LYS A 303 -12.87 -8.61 0.52
C LYS A 303 -13.14 -7.11 0.68
N THR A 304 -12.39 -6.49 1.55
CA THR A 304 -12.35 -5.04 1.73
C THR A 304 -11.19 -4.43 0.94
N THR A 305 -11.36 -3.20 0.52
CA THR A 305 -10.36 -2.38 -0.16
C THR A 305 -10.23 -1.07 0.56
N SER A 306 -9.22 -0.29 0.24
CA SER A 306 -8.94 1.03 0.79
C SER A 306 -8.99 1.14 2.31
N ILE A 307 -8.30 2.10 2.82
CA ILE A 307 -8.23 2.42 4.24
C ILE A 307 -7.82 3.89 4.38
N ASP A 308 -8.51 4.64 5.23
CA ASP A 308 -8.07 5.96 5.67
C ASP A 308 -8.18 6.10 7.18
N ILE A 309 -7.46 7.05 7.76
CA ILE A 309 -7.51 7.34 9.20
C ILE A 309 -8.28 8.64 9.43
N ILE A 310 -9.29 8.58 10.28
CA ILE A 310 -10.13 9.74 10.61
C ILE A 310 -9.34 10.74 11.45
N GLY A 311 -9.38 12.02 11.02
CA GLY A 311 -8.73 13.11 11.73
C GLY A 311 -9.37 14.45 11.35
N THR A 312 -10.58 14.74 11.85
CA THR A 312 -11.36 15.94 11.56
C THR A 312 -12.31 16.30 12.70
N GLN A 313 -12.51 17.58 12.92
CA GLN A 313 -13.48 18.08 13.90
C GLN A 313 -14.95 18.01 13.42
N ALA A 314 -15.18 17.68 12.14
CA ALA A 314 -16.53 17.46 11.59
C ALA A 314 -17.10 16.05 11.88
N LEU A 315 -16.37 15.23 12.65
CA LEU A 315 -16.80 13.90 13.08
C LEU A 315 -16.61 13.73 14.60
N PRO A 316 -17.38 12.83 15.24
CA PRO A 316 -17.32 12.61 16.68
C PRO A 316 -15.91 12.35 17.21
N SER A 317 -15.62 12.84 18.42
CA SER A 317 -14.30 12.72 19.05
C SER A 317 -13.89 11.27 19.31
N GLU A 318 -14.85 10.39 19.56
CA GLU A 318 -14.62 8.97 19.86
C GLU A 318 -14.21 8.11 18.67
N ILE A 319 -14.31 8.66 17.46
CA ILE A 319 -13.83 7.96 16.25
C ILE A 319 -12.56 8.56 15.65
N GLN A 320 -12.00 9.59 16.28
CA GLN A 320 -10.71 10.16 15.84
C GLN A 320 -9.60 9.12 15.94
N GLY A 321 -8.74 9.03 14.91
CA GLY A 321 -7.70 8.02 14.81
C GLY A 321 -8.19 6.62 14.41
N ASN A 322 -9.49 6.42 14.23
CA ASN A 322 -10.03 5.14 13.75
C ASN A 322 -9.75 4.94 12.26
N ALA A 323 -9.62 3.69 11.86
CA ALA A 323 -9.54 3.30 10.45
C ALA A 323 -10.94 3.22 9.84
N LEU A 324 -11.14 3.94 8.74
CA LEU A 324 -12.30 3.87 7.86
C LEU A 324 -11.98 2.90 6.72
N ILE A 325 -12.82 1.88 6.49
CA ILE A 325 -12.54 0.79 5.55
C ILE A 325 -13.75 0.52 4.66
N GLY A 326 -13.51 0.42 3.34
CA GLY A 326 -14.51 0.06 2.33
C GLY A 326 -14.63 -1.45 2.13
N GLY A 327 -15.81 -2.02 2.37
CA GLY A 327 -16.10 -3.45 2.22
C GLY A 327 -16.91 -3.74 0.96
N TYR A 328 -16.24 -3.80 -0.19
CA TYR A 328 -16.92 -3.90 -1.49
C TYR A 328 -17.66 -5.23 -1.70
N PHE A 329 -17.25 -6.30 -1.06
CA PHE A 329 -17.94 -7.59 -1.16
C PHE A 329 -19.11 -7.67 -0.17
N GLY A 330 -18.93 -7.13 1.03
CA GLY A 330 -19.95 -7.05 2.07
C GLY A 330 -20.96 -5.93 1.86
N SER A 331 -20.76 -5.02 0.89
CA SER A 331 -21.58 -3.83 0.67
C SER A 331 -21.69 -2.98 1.95
N VAL A 332 -20.55 -2.62 2.54
CA VAL A 332 -20.46 -2.03 3.88
C VAL A 332 -19.31 -1.02 3.99
N VAL A 333 -19.47 -0.02 4.86
CA VAL A 333 -18.41 0.87 5.32
C VAL A 333 -18.19 0.62 6.80
N GLU A 334 -16.95 0.27 7.17
CA GLU A 334 -16.59 -0.17 8.52
C GLU A 334 -15.67 0.84 9.20
N LEU A 335 -15.79 0.91 10.53
CA LEU A 335 -14.88 1.63 11.41
C LEU A 335 -14.18 0.66 12.34
N HIS A 336 -12.86 0.85 12.50
CA HIS A 336 -12.04 0.08 13.41
C HIS A 336 -11.19 1.01 14.26
N GLU A 337 -11.36 0.93 15.56
CA GLU A 337 -10.51 1.62 16.52
C GLU A 337 -9.14 0.95 16.56
N ILE A 338 -8.10 1.75 16.53
CA ILE A 338 -6.70 1.31 16.63
C ILE A 338 -6.22 1.56 18.05
N LEU A 339 -5.76 0.52 18.72
CA LEU A 339 -5.32 0.55 20.10
C LEU A 339 -3.88 0.05 20.20
N ASP A 340 -3.11 0.57 21.14
CA ASP A 340 -1.77 0.07 21.40
C ASP A 340 -1.80 -1.37 21.94
N ASP A 341 -0.83 -2.18 21.52
CA ASP A 341 -0.61 -3.57 21.95
C ASP A 341 0.89 -3.86 21.97
N GLY A 342 1.52 -3.59 23.09
CA GLY A 342 2.97 -3.68 23.20
C GLY A 342 3.69 -2.75 22.21
N ALA A 343 4.60 -3.30 21.42
CA ALA A 343 5.29 -2.55 20.37
C ALA A 343 4.39 -2.22 19.17
N GLY A 344 3.31 -2.96 18.98
CA GLY A 344 2.40 -2.82 17.84
C GLY A 344 1.00 -2.34 18.23
N PHE A 345 0.03 -2.89 17.52
CA PHE A 345 -1.36 -2.49 17.63
C PHE A 345 -2.30 -3.70 17.68
N LYS A 346 -3.48 -3.48 18.25
CA LYS A 346 -4.69 -4.30 18.11
C LYS A 346 -5.85 -3.42 17.67
N SER A 347 -6.91 -4.01 17.16
CA SER A 347 -8.08 -3.24 16.76
C SER A 347 -9.36 -3.76 17.42
N ARG A 348 -10.35 -2.88 17.44
CA ARG A 348 -11.72 -3.19 17.83
C ARG A 348 -12.67 -2.65 16.78
N GLN A 349 -13.52 -3.52 16.22
CA GLN A 349 -14.55 -3.09 15.30
C GLN A 349 -15.59 -2.22 16.04
N ARG A 350 -15.94 -1.10 15.42
CA ARG A 350 -17.00 -0.17 15.86
C ARG A 350 -18.30 -0.46 15.09
N PRO A 351 -19.43 0.13 15.47
CA PRO A 351 -20.63 0.11 14.64
C PRO A 351 -20.32 0.51 13.20
N ARG A 352 -20.99 -0.12 12.25
CA ARG A 352 -20.81 0.15 10.83
C ARG A 352 -21.45 1.49 10.46
N VAL A 353 -20.76 2.27 9.66
CA VAL A 353 -21.26 3.58 9.21
C VAL A 353 -22.44 3.42 8.25
N VAL A 354 -22.26 2.55 7.24
CA VAL A 354 -23.28 2.27 6.21
C VAL A 354 -23.25 0.79 5.86
N THR A 355 -24.43 0.22 5.67
CA THR A 355 -24.61 -1.08 5.01
C THR A 355 -25.65 -0.93 3.91
N SER A 356 -25.61 -1.81 2.90
CA SER A 356 -26.61 -1.80 1.83
C SER A 356 -27.31 -3.15 1.73
N SER A 357 -28.62 -3.10 1.52
CA SER A 357 -29.44 -4.29 1.22
C SER A 357 -29.20 -4.81 -0.21
N THR A 358 -28.59 -4.00 -1.10
CA THR A 358 -28.20 -4.43 -2.45
C THR A 358 -26.73 -4.74 -2.55
N THR A 359 -26.41 -5.85 -3.22
CA THR A 359 -25.03 -6.26 -3.45
C THR A 359 -24.39 -5.56 -4.66
N ALA A 360 -25.08 -4.63 -5.32
CA ALA A 360 -24.49 -3.81 -6.36
C ALA A 360 -23.70 -2.62 -5.79
N PHE A 361 -23.92 -2.23 -4.54
CA PHE A 361 -23.10 -1.26 -3.82
C PHE A 361 -21.71 -1.83 -3.54
N ARG A 362 -20.68 -1.15 -4.04
CA ARG A 362 -19.28 -1.61 -4.01
C ARG A 362 -18.36 -0.48 -3.58
N PRO A 363 -18.29 -0.14 -2.29
CA PRO A 363 -17.35 0.87 -1.80
C PRO A 363 -15.91 0.34 -1.97
N VAL A 364 -15.20 0.89 -2.95
CA VAL A 364 -13.83 0.47 -3.34
C VAL A 364 -12.77 1.43 -2.86
N ASP A 365 -13.12 2.70 -2.60
CA ASP A 365 -12.22 3.67 -2.00
C ASP A 365 -12.95 4.53 -0.98
N VAL A 366 -12.24 4.94 0.07
CA VAL A 366 -12.76 5.78 1.16
C VAL A 366 -11.71 6.81 1.59
N SER A 367 -12.12 8.02 1.88
CA SER A 367 -11.25 9.06 2.45
C SER A 367 -12.06 10.14 3.14
N VAL A 368 -11.42 10.88 4.06
CA VAL A 368 -11.98 12.10 4.64
C VAL A 368 -11.68 13.27 3.70
N GLY A 369 -12.73 14.00 3.31
CA GLY A 369 -12.65 15.12 2.38
C GLY A 369 -12.29 16.46 3.04
N PRO A 370 -12.23 17.53 2.23
CA PRO A 370 -11.86 18.88 2.72
C PRO A 370 -12.87 19.46 3.72
N ASP A 371 -14.13 19.11 3.61
CA ASP A 371 -15.18 19.55 4.52
C ASP A 371 -15.30 18.70 5.79
N GLY A 372 -14.40 17.73 5.96
CA GLY A 372 -14.37 16.80 7.08
C GLY A 372 -15.35 15.63 6.97
N ALA A 373 -16.16 15.56 5.92
CA ALA A 373 -17.04 14.42 5.66
C ALA A 373 -16.26 13.20 5.18
N MET A 374 -16.80 12.01 5.37
CA MET A 374 -16.30 10.78 4.78
C MET A 374 -16.85 10.64 3.34
N TYR A 375 -15.95 10.35 2.40
CA TYR A 375 -16.30 10.12 0.99
C TYR A 375 -16.00 8.69 0.61
N LEU A 376 -16.82 8.11 -0.28
CA LEU A 376 -16.61 6.79 -0.81
C LEU A 376 -16.84 6.72 -2.33
N ALA A 377 -15.95 6.03 -3.02
CA ALA A 377 -16.14 5.63 -4.40
C ALA A 377 -16.93 4.31 -4.44
N ASP A 378 -18.09 4.33 -5.06
CA ASP A 378 -18.92 3.16 -5.31
C ASP A 378 -18.73 2.69 -6.75
N TRP A 379 -17.99 1.59 -6.93
CA TRP A 379 -17.79 0.97 -8.23
C TRP A 379 -19.09 0.42 -8.86
N THR A 380 -20.12 0.31 -8.09
CA THR A 380 -21.48 -0.06 -8.48
C THR A 380 -21.53 -1.21 -9.49
N ASN A 381 -21.53 -2.45 -9.04
CA ASN A 381 -21.60 -3.60 -9.93
C ASN A 381 -22.29 -4.81 -9.27
N PRO A 382 -23.33 -5.38 -9.90
CA PRO A 382 -23.99 -6.57 -9.37
C PRO A 382 -23.11 -7.81 -9.51
N ILE A 383 -22.13 -7.81 -10.42
CA ILE A 383 -21.22 -8.93 -10.68
C ILE A 383 -19.82 -8.59 -10.23
N ILE A 384 -19.28 -9.44 -9.34
CA ILE A 384 -17.88 -9.42 -8.92
C ILE A 384 -17.16 -10.63 -9.49
N GLY A 385 -15.84 -10.51 -9.59
CA GLY A 385 -14.94 -11.59 -10.01
C GLY A 385 -14.45 -11.40 -11.42
N HIS A 386 -13.34 -12.03 -11.71
CA HIS A 386 -12.70 -12.03 -13.01
C HIS A 386 -12.66 -13.45 -13.60
N TYR A 387 -12.01 -14.41 -12.98
CA TYR A 387 -11.97 -15.77 -13.50
C TYR A 387 -13.29 -16.56 -13.35
N GLN A 388 -14.09 -16.21 -12.33
CA GLN A 388 -15.34 -16.91 -12.00
C GLN A 388 -16.55 -16.38 -12.80
N ALA A 389 -16.43 -15.19 -13.39
CA ALA A 389 -17.51 -14.57 -14.16
C ALA A 389 -16.97 -14.05 -15.48
N SER A 390 -17.59 -14.45 -16.59
CA SER A 390 -17.18 -14.00 -17.92
C SER A 390 -17.09 -12.48 -18.01
N TYR A 391 -16.03 -11.97 -18.58
CA TYR A 391 -15.86 -10.53 -18.87
C TYR A 391 -16.87 -10.02 -19.90
N ALA A 392 -17.31 -10.91 -20.78
CA ALA A 392 -18.34 -10.62 -21.75
C ALA A 392 -19.76 -10.80 -21.21
N ASN A 393 -19.94 -11.06 -19.90
CA ASN A 393 -21.26 -11.19 -19.30
C ASN A 393 -22.05 -9.87 -19.50
N PRO A 394 -23.18 -9.89 -20.21
CA PRO A 394 -23.96 -8.68 -20.53
C PRO A 394 -24.57 -8.01 -19.29
N ASN A 395 -24.58 -8.70 -18.15
CA ASN A 395 -25.08 -8.18 -16.89
C ASN A 395 -24.01 -7.42 -16.09
N ARG A 396 -22.76 -7.36 -16.56
CA ARG A 396 -21.76 -6.48 -15.95
C ARG A 396 -22.13 -5.05 -16.26
N ASP A 397 -22.29 -4.29 -15.19
CA ASP A 397 -22.42 -2.85 -15.30
C ASP A 397 -21.06 -2.24 -15.66
N LYS A 398 -21.00 -1.45 -16.73
CA LYS A 398 -19.78 -0.79 -17.24
C LYS A 398 -19.89 0.73 -17.25
N THR A 399 -21.04 1.26 -16.87
CA THR A 399 -21.39 2.68 -17.05
C THR A 399 -21.73 3.40 -15.76
N SER A 400 -22.17 2.69 -14.73
CA SER A 400 -22.48 3.30 -13.45
C SER A 400 -21.25 3.52 -12.60
N GLY A 401 -21.31 4.51 -11.75
CA GLY A 401 -20.31 4.83 -10.73
C GLY A 401 -20.78 6.01 -9.90
N ARG A 402 -20.43 6.04 -8.62
CA ARG A 402 -20.92 7.09 -7.72
C ARG A 402 -19.89 7.48 -6.70
N ILE A 403 -19.98 8.70 -6.25
CA ILE A 403 -19.28 9.18 -5.06
C ILE A 403 -20.37 9.54 -4.03
N TRP A 404 -20.31 8.88 -2.90
CA TRP A 404 -21.19 9.14 -1.76
C TRP A 404 -20.44 9.97 -0.72
N ARG A 405 -21.15 10.88 -0.07
CA ARG A 405 -20.65 11.72 1.01
C ARG A 405 -21.42 11.40 2.28
N ILE A 406 -20.74 11.26 3.40
CA ILE A 406 -21.30 10.92 4.71
C ILE A 406 -20.88 11.97 5.72
N THR A 407 -21.83 12.59 6.36
CA THR A 407 -21.63 13.60 7.42
C THR A 407 -22.13 13.08 8.76
N ALA A 408 -21.61 13.63 9.84
CA ALA A 408 -22.12 13.33 11.19
C ALA A 408 -23.17 14.37 11.60
N ASN A 409 -24.26 13.88 12.21
CA ASN A 409 -25.35 14.71 12.69
C ASN A 409 -24.88 15.66 13.80
N GLY A 410 -25.19 16.95 13.64
CA GLY A 410 -24.80 17.98 14.61
C GLY A 410 -23.38 18.52 14.47
N PHE A 411 -22.61 18.05 13.49
CA PHE A 411 -21.25 18.54 13.20
C PHE A 411 -21.26 19.40 11.95
N PRO A 412 -20.84 20.69 12.01
CA PRO A 412 -20.78 21.54 10.83
C PRO A 412 -19.61 21.14 9.93
N PRO A 413 -19.71 21.37 8.62
CA PRO A 413 -18.61 21.14 7.70
C PRO A 413 -17.42 22.08 7.98
N ILE A 414 -16.21 21.57 7.80
CA ILE A 414 -14.98 22.32 7.97
C ILE A 414 -14.83 23.34 6.83
N GLN A 415 -14.52 24.57 7.19
CA GLN A 415 -14.16 25.61 6.24
C GLN A 415 -12.62 25.60 6.05
N GLN A 416 -12.17 25.14 4.89
CA GLN A 416 -10.74 25.06 4.59
C GLN A 416 -10.18 26.42 4.15
N PRO A 417 -8.95 26.77 4.59
CA PRO A 417 -8.26 27.92 4.04
C PRO A 417 -7.83 27.70 2.57
N ASP A 418 -7.59 28.77 1.84
CA ASP A 418 -7.05 28.68 0.46
C ASP A 418 -5.55 28.33 0.48
N LEU A 419 -5.25 27.05 0.64
CA LEU A 419 -3.87 26.54 0.71
C LEU A 419 -3.08 26.81 -0.59
N ALA A 420 -3.76 26.86 -1.73
CA ALA A 420 -3.11 27.08 -3.03
C ALA A 420 -2.45 28.45 -3.13
N ALA A 421 -3.06 29.47 -2.52
CA ALA A 421 -2.57 30.84 -2.51
C ALA A 421 -1.53 31.12 -1.41
N MET A 422 -1.32 30.20 -0.47
CA MET A 422 -0.45 30.42 0.69
C MET A 422 1.02 30.48 0.35
N SER A 423 1.75 31.34 1.07
CA SER A 423 3.20 31.36 1.11
C SER A 423 3.77 30.11 1.81
N VAL A 424 5.08 29.87 1.70
CA VAL A 424 5.75 28.78 2.44
C VAL A 424 5.58 28.98 3.95
N SER A 425 5.70 30.20 4.45
CA SER A 425 5.51 30.50 5.88
C SER A 425 4.09 30.18 6.34
N ASP A 426 3.07 30.55 5.55
CA ASP A 426 1.67 30.28 5.91
C ASP A 426 1.36 28.78 5.86
N LEU A 427 1.93 28.04 4.89
CA LEU A 427 1.80 26.58 4.83
C LEU A 427 2.44 25.88 6.03
N LEU A 428 3.58 26.40 6.55
CA LEU A 428 4.20 25.88 7.77
C LEU A 428 3.31 26.06 9.00
N GLU A 429 2.54 27.17 9.08
CA GLU A 429 1.55 27.36 10.15
C GLU A 429 0.42 26.32 10.07
N GLN A 430 0.02 25.90 8.86
CA GLN A 430 -1.03 24.89 8.67
C GLN A 430 -0.61 23.47 9.13
N LEU A 431 0.67 23.22 9.36
CA LEU A 431 1.14 21.94 9.91
C LEU A 431 0.67 21.72 11.36
N SER A 432 0.19 22.76 12.03
CA SER A 432 -0.43 22.66 13.37
C SER A 432 -1.97 22.62 13.35
N SER A 433 -2.59 22.54 12.17
CA SER A 433 -4.04 22.39 12.05
C SER A 433 -4.54 21.11 12.75
N LEU A 434 -5.70 21.18 13.36
CA LEU A 434 -6.38 20.01 13.91
C LEU A 434 -6.92 19.09 12.79
N GLU A 435 -7.20 19.69 11.62
CA GLU A 435 -7.67 18.97 10.45
C GLU A 435 -6.54 18.21 9.75
N ARG A 436 -6.62 16.89 9.71
CA ARG A 436 -5.62 16.04 9.06
C ARG A 436 -5.51 16.33 7.57
N TRP A 437 -6.64 16.58 6.90
CA TRP A 437 -6.68 16.97 5.50
C TRP A 437 -5.84 18.23 5.24
N THR A 438 -6.01 19.26 6.07
CA THR A 438 -5.24 20.53 5.96
C THR A 438 -3.74 20.31 6.12
N ARG A 439 -3.32 19.55 7.16
CA ARG A 439 -1.91 19.21 7.36
C ARG A 439 -1.33 18.45 6.18
N TYR A 440 -2.08 17.46 5.67
CA TYR A 440 -1.67 16.65 4.52
C TYR A 440 -1.45 17.51 3.28
N GLN A 441 -2.41 18.38 2.93
CA GLN A 441 -2.32 19.24 1.76
C GLN A 441 -1.20 20.30 1.90
N ALA A 442 -1.09 20.94 3.06
CA ALA A 442 -0.03 21.93 3.32
C ALA A 442 1.36 21.27 3.21
N LYS A 443 1.53 20.08 3.80
CA LYS A 443 2.78 19.33 3.72
C LYS A 443 3.09 18.92 2.29
N ARG A 444 2.11 18.41 1.53
CA ARG A 444 2.26 18.06 0.12
C ARG A 444 2.72 19.27 -0.72
N LEU A 445 2.13 20.44 -0.53
CA LEU A 445 2.58 21.66 -1.19
C LEU A 445 4.02 22.01 -0.84
N LEU A 446 4.38 21.93 0.45
CA LEU A 446 5.76 22.17 0.90
C LEU A 446 6.75 21.19 0.25
N PHE A 447 6.40 19.91 0.08
CA PHE A 447 7.28 18.91 -0.53
C PHE A 447 7.75 19.32 -1.95
N TYR A 448 6.95 20.05 -2.70
CA TYR A 448 7.22 20.39 -4.09
C TYR A 448 7.66 21.84 -4.32
N ARG A 449 7.66 22.69 -3.28
CA ARG A 449 8.27 24.03 -3.35
C ARG A 449 9.81 23.92 -3.44
N PRO A 450 10.49 24.98 -3.93
CA PRO A 450 11.96 24.98 -4.02
C PRO A 450 12.64 24.76 -2.67
N SER A 451 13.51 23.76 -2.56
CA SER A 451 14.17 23.38 -1.29
C SER A 451 14.86 24.53 -0.58
N PRO A 452 15.65 25.41 -1.25
CA PRO A 452 16.32 26.52 -0.55
C PRO A 452 15.34 27.48 0.13
N GLN A 453 14.17 27.70 -0.46
CA GLN A 453 13.13 28.54 0.12
C GLN A 453 12.50 27.84 1.32
N VAL A 454 12.02 26.60 1.14
CA VAL A 454 11.34 25.85 2.21
C VAL A 454 12.24 25.69 3.41
N ILE A 455 13.49 25.31 3.22
CA ILE A 455 14.44 25.08 4.32
C ILE A 455 14.72 26.39 5.08
N ARG A 456 14.95 27.50 4.39
CA ARG A 456 15.16 28.79 5.03
C ARG A 456 13.97 29.23 5.87
N GLU A 457 12.77 29.10 5.33
CA GLU A 457 11.53 29.50 6.02
C GLU A 457 11.16 28.54 7.16
N ALA A 458 11.40 27.23 6.98
CA ALA A 458 11.22 26.25 8.05
C ALA A 458 12.20 26.46 9.21
N ASP A 459 13.47 26.81 8.93
CA ASP A 459 14.45 27.16 9.96
C ASP A 459 14.03 28.44 10.73
N ALA A 460 13.53 29.44 10.03
CA ALA A 460 13.04 30.68 10.64
C ALA A 460 11.76 30.44 11.47
N TRP A 461 10.84 29.64 10.97
CA TRP A 461 9.63 29.23 11.68
C TRP A 461 9.99 28.45 12.96
N LEU A 462 10.88 27.46 12.84
CA LEU A 462 11.33 26.63 13.95
C LEU A 462 12.01 27.48 15.03
N ALA A 463 12.85 28.47 14.64
CA ALA A 463 13.51 29.36 15.60
C ALA A 463 12.51 30.19 16.42
N LYS A 464 11.44 30.68 15.80
CA LYS A 464 10.38 31.45 16.47
C LYS A 464 9.52 30.59 17.40
N ARG A 465 9.34 29.32 17.07
CA ARG A 465 8.41 28.42 17.77
C ARG A 465 9.08 27.40 18.67
N TRP A 466 10.40 27.42 18.76
CA TRP A 466 11.18 26.39 19.45
C TRP A 466 10.71 26.11 20.87
N GLU A 467 10.35 27.13 21.63
CA GLU A 467 9.96 26.97 23.04
C GLU A 467 8.45 26.68 23.23
N VAL A 468 7.61 26.97 22.22
CA VAL A 468 6.15 26.94 22.38
C VAL A 468 5.46 25.88 21.53
N ALA A 469 6.13 25.32 20.51
CA ALA A 469 5.52 24.32 19.66
C ALA A 469 5.44 22.96 20.38
N ASP A 470 4.28 22.31 20.26
CA ASP A 470 4.08 20.93 20.65
C ASP A 470 4.94 20.00 19.77
N ASP A 471 5.52 18.98 20.37
CA ASP A 471 6.38 18.03 19.67
C ASP A 471 5.63 17.26 18.56
N LYS A 472 4.32 17.06 18.67
CA LYS A 472 3.47 16.51 17.61
C LYS A 472 3.55 17.37 16.34
N TRP A 473 3.51 18.70 16.47
CA TRP A 473 3.62 19.59 15.32
C TRP A 473 5.04 19.68 14.78
N LEU A 474 6.03 19.60 15.67
CA LEU A 474 7.44 19.51 15.25
C LEU A 474 7.73 18.23 14.46
N LEU A 475 6.97 17.16 14.73
CA LEU A 475 7.03 15.91 13.97
C LEU A 475 6.55 16.12 12.51
N GLU A 476 5.53 16.95 12.29
CA GLU A 476 5.12 17.31 10.93
C GLU A 476 6.24 18.08 10.19
N VAL A 477 6.92 18.97 10.91
CA VAL A 477 8.02 19.79 10.34
C VAL A 477 9.25 18.92 10.02
N ILE A 478 9.59 17.93 10.84
CA ILE A 478 10.73 17.04 10.53
C ILE A 478 10.48 16.24 9.25
N GLY A 479 9.21 15.87 8.95
CA GLY A 479 8.82 15.26 7.69
C GLY A 479 9.07 16.17 6.47
N VAL A 480 8.91 17.49 6.63
CA VAL A 480 9.28 18.45 5.57
C VAL A 480 10.79 18.43 5.33
N TYR A 481 11.60 18.40 6.40
CA TYR A 481 13.06 18.28 6.23
C TYR A 481 13.47 16.95 5.60
N GLU A 482 12.79 15.84 5.95
CA GLU A 482 13.03 14.54 5.29
C GLU A 482 12.75 14.61 3.79
N ALA A 483 11.63 15.22 3.38
CA ALA A 483 11.25 15.36 1.98
C ALA A 483 12.25 16.20 1.17
N HIS A 484 12.94 17.13 1.82
CA HIS A 484 13.98 17.97 1.23
C HIS A 484 15.41 17.44 1.47
N GLU A 485 15.54 16.19 1.95
CA GLU A 485 16.81 15.51 2.24
C GLU A 485 17.75 16.33 3.14
N THR A 486 17.18 17.07 4.07
CA THR A 486 17.93 18.01 4.93
C THR A 486 17.95 17.52 6.38
N VAL A 487 19.16 17.35 6.93
CA VAL A 487 19.35 16.87 8.31
C VAL A 487 19.28 18.04 9.29
N ARG A 488 18.49 17.91 10.38
CA ARG A 488 18.37 18.88 11.48
C ARG A 488 18.58 18.17 12.83
N PRO A 489 19.83 17.95 13.25
CA PRO A 489 20.14 17.15 14.45
C PRO A 489 19.50 17.70 15.72
N ARG A 490 19.47 19.01 15.91
CA ARG A 490 18.88 19.64 17.11
C ARG A 490 17.37 19.36 17.21
N LEU A 491 16.64 19.43 16.09
CA LEU A 491 15.21 19.08 16.04
C LEU A 491 15.02 17.60 16.33
N LEU A 492 15.82 16.73 15.69
CA LEU A 492 15.78 15.29 15.93
C LEU A 492 16.04 14.97 17.43
N ASP A 493 17.06 15.57 18.03
CA ASP A 493 17.41 15.31 19.45
C ASP A 493 16.27 15.74 20.40
N ARG A 494 15.57 16.86 20.10
CA ARG A 494 14.36 17.26 20.84
C ARG A 494 13.25 16.20 20.74
N LEU A 495 12.93 15.76 19.52
CA LEU A 495 11.87 14.77 19.29
C LEU A 495 12.21 13.38 19.87
N LEU A 496 13.49 13.01 19.90
CA LEU A 496 13.95 11.80 20.58
C LEU A 496 13.78 11.88 22.11
N ALA A 497 13.71 13.08 22.68
CA ALA A 497 13.52 13.32 24.10
C ALA A 497 12.06 13.66 24.48
N SER A 498 11.12 13.61 23.53
CA SER A 498 9.71 13.91 23.76
C SER A 498 9.08 12.98 24.81
N ASP A 499 8.14 13.50 25.61
CA ASP A 499 7.35 12.69 26.55
C ASP A 499 6.40 11.71 25.81
N ASP A 500 5.97 12.04 24.58
CA ASP A 500 5.13 11.17 23.77
C ASP A 500 5.97 10.08 23.09
N HIS A 501 5.77 8.83 23.47
CA HIS A 501 6.45 7.68 22.87
C HIS A 501 6.22 7.54 21.37
N ARG A 502 5.08 8.02 20.83
CA ARG A 502 4.76 7.98 19.39
C ARG A 502 5.67 8.92 18.63
N VAL A 503 5.93 10.09 19.20
CA VAL A 503 6.90 11.07 18.66
C VAL A 503 8.31 10.50 18.72
N ARG A 504 8.70 9.92 19.88
CA ARG A 504 10.02 9.28 20.03
C ARG A 504 10.23 8.14 19.04
N ALA A 505 9.19 7.34 18.77
CA ALA A 505 9.25 6.23 17.82
C ALA A 505 9.51 6.73 16.38
N TYR A 506 8.75 7.75 15.93
CA TYR A 506 8.99 8.33 14.62
C TYR A 506 10.37 8.99 14.53
N ALA A 507 10.77 9.77 15.53
CA ALA A 507 12.10 10.38 15.60
C ALA A 507 13.23 9.33 15.55
N THR A 508 13.04 8.17 16.18
CA THR A 508 13.99 7.05 16.11
C THR A 508 14.10 6.48 14.69
N ARG A 509 12.99 6.37 13.97
CA ARG A 509 12.98 6.01 12.55
C ARG A 509 13.76 7.03 11.69
N VAL A 510 13.54 8.33 11.94
CA VAL A 510 14.28 9.42 11.26
C VAL A 510 15.78 9.34 11.58
N ALA A 511 16.15 9.06 12.83
CA ALA A 511 17.56 8.86 13.21
C ALA A 511 18.22 7.74 12.42
N GLY A 512 17.50 6.65 12.17
CA GLY A 512 17.94 5.58 11.28
C GLY A 512 18.11 6.05 9.84
N LYS A 513 17.08 6.68 9.26
CA LYS A 513 17.12 7.17 7.86
C LYS A 513 18.22 8.20 7.63
N TRP A 514 18.46 9.08 8.58
CA TRP A 514 19.58 10.02 8.50
C TRP A 514 20.93 9.36 8.76
N GLY A 515 20.96 8.29 9.53
CA GLY A 515 22.04 7.31 9.68
C GLY A 515 23.44 7.94 9.65
N THR A 516 24.22 7.60 8.63
CA THR A 516 25.62 8.06 8.49
C THR A 516 25.78 9.55 8.27
N ARG A 517 24.70 10.29 8.00
CA ARG A 517 24.72 11.76 7.93
C ARG A 517 24.70 12.42 9.33
N LEU A 518 24.47 11.63 10.39
CA LEU A 518 24.51 12.08 11.77
C LEU A 518 25.88 11.81 12.40
N VAL A 519 26.30 12.71 13.28
CA VAL A 519 27.45 12.45 14.17
C VAL A 519 27.03 11.44 15.23
N LYS A 520 27.78 10.32 15.35
CA LYS A 520 27.53 9.24 16.33
C LYS A 520 26.08 8.70 16.29
N PRO A 521 25.57 8.20 15.15
CA PRO A 521 24.18 7.77 15.03
C PRO A 521 23.84 6.64 16.01
N LEU A 522 24.75 5.69 16.25
CA LEU A 522 24.52 4.55 17.14
C LEU A 522 24.36 4.97 18.62
N ALA A 523 24.95 6.09 19.05
CA ALA A 523 24.77 6.57 20.42
C ALA A 523 23.30 6.95 20.71
N ARG A 524 22.64 7.61 19.73
CA ARG A 524 21.21 7.92 19.81
C ARG A 524 20.36 6.65 19.82
N LEU A 525 20.66 5.71 18.94
CA LEU A 525 19.90 4.47 18.82
C LEU A 525 20.05 3.58 20.06
N ARG A 526 21.23 3.53 20.70
CA ARG A 526 21.42 2.81 21.97
C ARG A 526 20.53 3.37 23.08
N GLN A 527 20.38 4.69 23.19
CA GLN A 527 19.45 5.28 24.15
C GLN A 527 18.00 4.88 23.90
N ARG A 528 17.61 4.76 22.63
CA ARG A 528 16.24 4.34 22.27
C ARG A 528 16.05 2.82 22.36
N ALA A 529 17.12 2.05 22.32
CA ALA A 529 17.06 0.60 22.55
C ALA A 529 16.66 0.23 23.99
N ASP A 530 16.88 1.14 24.94
CA ASP A 530 16.47 1.01 26.36
C ASP A 530 15.21 1.84 26.69
N ASP A 531 14.51 2.37 25.69
CA ASP A 531 13.30 3.16 25.92
C ASP A 531 12.24 2.35 26.68
N GLU A 532 11.52 3.00 27.59
CA GLU A 532 10.43 2.38 28.34
C GLU A 532 9.35 1.79 27.44
N HIS A 533 9.06 2.46 26.31
CA HIS A 533 8.01 2.03 25.40
C HIS A 533 8.53 1.05 24.32
N PRO A 534 7.91 -0.14 24.19
CA PRO A 534 8.40 -1.20 23.31
C PRO A 534 8.41 -0.80 21.82
N ARG A 535 7.51 0.09 21.36
CA ARG A 535 7.52 0.60 19.97
C ARG A 535 8.76 1.42 19.67
N VAL A 536 9.25 2.22 20.62
CA VAL A 536 10.50 2.98 20.46
C VAL A 536 11.70 2.04 20.35
N ARG A 537 11.73 0.99 21.18
CA ARG A 537 12.75 -0.05 21.09
C ARG A 537 12.72 -0.79 19.76
N LEU A 538 11.52 -1.10 19.25
CA LEU A 538 11.33 -1.70 17.92
C LEU A 538 11.94 -0.82 16.83
N GLU A 539 11.60 0.46 16.82
CA GLU A 539 12.15 1.43 15.86
C GLU A 539 13.68 1.56 16.00
N ALA A 540 14.25 1.46 17.20
CA ALA A 540 15.71 1.48 17.40
C ALA A 540 16.39 0.27 16.76
N ALA A 541 15.84 -0.94 16.91
CA ALA A 541 16.36 -2.13 16.27
C ALA A 541 16.33 -2.02 14.74
N VAL A 542 15.24 -1.51 14.18
CA VAL A 542 15.08 -1.30 12.74
C VAL A 542 16.00 -0.17 12.25
N ALA A 543 16.05 0.95 12.97
CA ALA A 543 16.88 2.11 12.65
C ALA A 543 18.38 1.76 12.57
N ALA A 544 18.84 0.82 13.40
CA ALA A 544 20.22 0.33 13.36
C ALA A 544 20.61 -0.25 12.01
N THR A 545 19.67 -0.80 11.24
CA THR A 545 19.91 -1.38 9.91
C THR A 545 20.33 -0.35 8.85
N TYR A 546 20.05 0.94 9.08
CA TYR A 546 20.45 2.03 8.19
C TYR A 546 21.88 2.52 8.43
N VAL A 547 22.55 2.00 9.46
CA VAL A 547 23.94 2.29 9.76
C VAL A 547 24.77 1.03 9.43
N PRO A 548 25.40 0.93 8.24
CA PRO A 548 26.03 -0.29 7.72
C PRO A 548 27.36 -0.57 8.41
N ARG A 549 27.35 -1.00 9.68
CA ARG A 549 28.53 -1.30 10.52
C ARG A 549 28.29 -2.54 11.35
N ALA A 550 29.35 -3.20 11.78
CA ALA A 550 29.26 -4.38 12.65
C ALA A 550 28.60 -4.06 14.00
N GLU A 551 28.96 -2.92 14.58
CA GLU A 551 28.48 -2.48 15.91
C GLU A 551 26.97 -2.15 15.91
N SER A 552 26.35 -2.00 14.74
CA SER A 552 24.90 -1.75 14.65
C SER A 552 24.08 -2.94 15.18
N VAL A 553 24.62 -4.16 15.13
CA VAL A 553 23.94 -5.32 15.72
C VAL A 553 23.90 -5.28 17.24
N GLU A 554 24.81 -4.56 17.90
CA GLU A 554 24.79 -4.41 19.35
C GLU A 554 23.52 -3.66 19.82
N VAL A 555 23.04 -2.66 19.04
CA VAL A 555 21.75 -1.99 19.29
C VAL A 555 20.61 -3.00 19.23
N VAL A 556 20.58 -3.86 18.20
CA VAL A 556 19.56 -4.90 18.04
C VAL A 556 19.61 -5.89 19.22
N MET A 557 20.81 -6.28 19.64
CA MET A 557 21.00 -7.20 20.78
C MET A 557 20.68 -6.56 22.13
N GLN A 558 20.80 -5.25 22.26
CA GLN A 558 20.34 -4.52 23.43
C GLN A 558 18.81 -4.58 23.55
N VAL A 559 18.09 -4.34 22.45
CA VAL A 559 16.62 -4.52 22.39
C VAL A 559 16.22 -5.98 22.66
N TRP A 560 16.98 -6.95 22.13
CA TRP A 560 16.73 -8.38 22.35
C TRP A 560 16.78 -8.79 23.83
N ALA A 561 17.59 -8.13 24.62
CA ALA A 561 17.78 -8.43 26.05
C ALA A 561 16.62 -7.94 26.94
N GLY A 562 15.78 -7.01 26.46
CA GLY A 562 14.63 -6.49 27.19
C GLY A 562 13.37 -7.37 27.05
N GLU A 563 12.28 -6.90 27.65
CA GLU A 563 10.97 -7.52 27.45
C GLU A 563 10.55 -7.42 25.98
N ARG A 564 10.02 -8.52 25.47
CA ARG A 564 9.68 -8.66 24.05
C ARG A 564 8.26 -9.18 23.86
N ASP A 565 7.67 -8.74 22.76
CA ASP A 565 6.43 -9.27 22.18
C ASP A 565 6.68 -9.80 20.76
N ARG A 566 5.65 -10.33 20.13
CA ARG A 566 5.73 -10.86 18.75
C ARG A 566 6.28 -9.85 17.73
N PHE A 567 6.00 -8.56 17.91
CA PHE A 567 6.44 -7.51 17.01
C PHE A 567 7.94 -7.23 17.17
N LEU A 568 8.41 -7.15 18.43
CA LEU A 568 9.82 -7.02 18.74
C LEU A 568 10.62 -8.24 18.27
N ASP A 569 10.15 -9.46 18.55
CA ASP A 569 10.85 -10.67 18.12
C ASP A 569 11.01 -10.71 16.59
N TYR A 570 9.96 -10.31 15.85
CA TYR A 570 10.03 -10.19 14.41
C TYR A 570 11.04 -9.12 13.94
N ALA A 571 10.95 -7.91 14.48
CA ALA A 571 11.83 -6.78 14.12
C ALA A 571 13.30 -7.07 14.46
N ILE A 572 13.58 -7.67 15.61
CA ILE A 572 14.93 -8.10 16.02
C ILE A 572 15.49 -9.12 15.05
N GLY A 573 14.72 -10.18 14.76
CA GLY A 573 15.15 -11.23 13.84
C GLY A 573 15.45 -10.71 12.44
N THR A 574 14.59 -9.86 11.88
CA THR A 574 14.77 -9.25 10.57
C THR A 574 15.92 -8.25 10.55
N SER A 575 16.06 -7.42 11.57
CA SER A 575 17.15 -6.44 11.67
C SER A 575 18.51 -7.11 11.82
N ALA A 576 18.61 -8.14 12.65
CA ALA A 576 19.85 -8.90 12.81
C ALA A 576 20.27 -9.59 11.49
N ARG A 577 19.30 -10.17 10.74
CA ARG A 577 19.60 -10.75 9.40
C ARG A 577 20.02 -9.67 8.39
N ALA A 578 19.36 -8.52 8.37
CA ALA A 578 19.72 -7.41 7.47
C ALA A 578 21.14 -6.90 7.73
N LEU A 579 21.59 -6.94 8.98
CA LEU A 579 22.95 -6.55 9.39
C LEU A 579 23.99 -7.68 9.26
N GLN A 580 23.58 -8.91 8.94
CA GLN A 580 24.48 -10.06 8.87
C GLN A 580 25.74 -9.84 8.01
N PRO A 581 25.70 -9.20 6.84
CA PRO A 581 26.89 -8.94 6.04
C PRO A 581 27.98 -8.12 6.76
N TYR A 582 27.58 -7.34 7.76
CA TYR A 582 28.49 -6.47 8.53
C TYR A 582 29.00 -7.14 9.80
N TRP A 583 28.14 -7.85 10.54
CA TRP A 583 28.51 -8.40 11.84
C TRP A 583 29.11 -9.81 11.78
N ASP A 584 28.88 -10.61 10.74
CA ASP A 584 29.25 -12.03 10.73
C ASP A 584 30.77 -12.25 10.90
N HIS A 585 31.60 -11.48 10.18
CA HIS A 585 33.05 -11.54 10.35
C HIS A 585 33.50 -11.02 11.72
N ALA A 586 32.95 -9.90 12.17
CA ALA A 586 33.31 -9.30 13.44
C ALA A 586 32.96 -10.22 14.63
N LEU A 587 31.85 -10.95 14.54
CA LEU A 587 31.47 -11.95 15.54
C LEU A 587 32.45 -13.13 15.58
N ARG A 588 32.87 -13.62 14.43
CA ARG A 588 33.85 -14.71 14.36
C ARG A 588 35.23 -14.32 14.90
N ASP A 589 35.64 -13.10 14.63
CA ASP A 589 36.92 -12.54 15.04
C ASP A 589 36.91 -12.07 16.51
N GLY A 590 35.81 -12.20 17.23
CA GLY A 590 35.68 -11.73 18.61
C GLY A 590 35.73 -10.21 18.77
N LYS A 591 35.42 -9.44 17.69
CA LYS A 591 35.50 -7.97 17.69
C LYS A 591 34.19 -7.29 18.16
N LEU A 592 33.12 -8.06 18.38
CA LEU A 592 31.87 -7.55 18.94
C LEU A 592 31.86 -7.77 20.44
N ASP A 593 31.76 -6.69 21.18
CA ASP A 593 31.68 -6.70 22.64
C ASP A 593 30.23 -6.61 23.08
N PHE A 594 29.68 -7.72 23.55
CA PHE A 594 28.35 -7.75 24.14
C PHE A 594 28.41 -7.58 25.68
N ALA A 595 29.43 -6.92 26.19
CA ALA A 595 29.62 -6.67 27.63
C ALA A 595 29.53 -7.96 28.48
N GLY A 596 30.12 -9.07 27.99
CA GLY A 596 30.10 -10.37 28.67
C GLY A 596 28.81 -11.18 28.51
N HIS A 597 27.81 -10.68 27.79
CA HIS A 597 26.53 -11.37 27.54
C HIS A 597 26.67 -12.38 26.39
N THR A 598 27.15 -13.58 26.71
CA THR A 598 27.41 -14.65 25.71
C THR A 598 26.13 -15.10 24.99
N GLU A 599 24.96 -15.02 25.64
CA GLU A 599 23.66 -15.35 25.09
C GLU A 599 23.28 -14.53 23.84
N ARG A 600 23.75 -13.27 23.75
CA ARG A 600 23.58 -12.41 22.57
C ARG A 600 24.37 -12.95 21.37
N ALA A 601 25.61 -13.33 21.59
CA ALA A 601 26.43 -13.97 20.57
C ALA A 601 25.84 -15.31 20.13
N ASP A 602 25.30 -16.10 21.06
CA ASP A 602 24.67 -17.40 20.76
C ASP A 602 23.41 -17.24 19.92
N PHE A 603 22.58 -16.21 20.20
CA PHE A 603 21.44 -15.87 19.36
C PHE A 603 21.88 -15.58 17.93
N LEU A 604 22.91 -14.75 17.72
CA LEU A 604 23.42 -14.43 16.40
C LEU A 604 24.02 -15.65 15.69
N ARG A 605 24.73 -16.53 16.41
CA ARG A 605 25.25 -17.78 15.87
C ARG A 605 24.12 -18.70 15.40
N LYS A 606 23.03 -18.81 16.16
CA LYS A 606 21.84 -19.58 15.77
C LYS A 606 21.14 -18.96 14.57
N LEU A 607 21.02 -17.62 14.55
CA LEU A 607 20.39 -16.89 13.45
C LEU A 607 21.15 -17.02 12.14
N ARG A 608 22.49 -17.10 12.20
CA ARG A 608 23.36 -17.31 11.05
C ARG A 608 23.01 -18.59 10.29
N GLY A 609 22.49 -19.61 11.00
CA GLY A 609 22.21 -20.92 10.42
C GLY A 609 23.48 -21.67 10.00
N THR A 610 23.35 -22.92 9.66
CA THR A 610 24.37 -23.62 8.87
C THR A 610 24.38 -22.96 7.50
N PRO A 611 25.52 -22.47 7.00
CA PRO A 611 25.57 -21.92 5.64
C PRO A 611 24.96 -22.99 4.71
N PRO A 612 24.05 -22.61 3.81
CA PRO A 612 23.58 -23.54 2.81
C PRO A 612 24.83 -24.15 2.17
N LYS A 613 24.90 -25.48 2.11
CA LYS A 613 25.97 -26.16 1.40
C LYS A 613 26.04 -25.45 0.05
N ARG A 614 27.14 -24.75 -0.22
CA ARG A 614 27.28 -24.06 -1.51
C ARG A 614 27.15 -25.17 -2.54
N ALA A 615 26.06 -25.14 -3.29
CA ALA A 615 25.92 -26.05 -4.41
C ALA A 615 27.19 -25.95 -5.24
N SER A 616 27.81 -27.07 -5.57
CA SER A 616 28.99 -27.08 -6.46
C SER A 616 28.59 -26.38 -7.77
N GLU A 617 29.58 -25.85 -8.50
CA GLU A 617 29.30 -25.29 -9.83
C GLU A 617 28.51 -26.27 -10.71
N GLY A 618 28.83 -27.57 -10.63
CA GLY A 618 28.08 -28.61 -11.32
C GLY A 618 26.64 -28.74 -10.85
N GLU A 619 26.41 -28.67 -9.55
CA GLU A 619 25.06 -28.71 -9.00
C GLU A 619 24.25 -27.46 -9.38
N GLN A 620 24.87 -26.29 -9.44
CA GLN A 620 24.23 -25.06 -9.92
C GLN A 620 23.86 -25.16 -11.40
N LEU A 621 24.77 -25.64 -12.23
CA LEU A 621 24.55 -25.89 -13.66
C LEU A 621 23.46 -26.95 -13.87
N TYR A 622 23.48 -28.03 -13.09
CA TYR A 622 22.46 -29.06 -13.12
C TYR A 622 21.10 -28.50 -12.80
N ASN A 623 20.97 -27.76 -11.70
CA ASN A 623 19.69 -27.13 -11.27
C ASN A 623 19.17 -26.11 -12.27
N MET A 624 20.06 -25.41 -12.96
CA MET A 624 19.69 -24.39 -13.95
C MET A 624 19.32 -24.98 -15.32
N ALA A 625 20.02 -26.00 -15.78
CA ALA A 625 19.91 -26.48 -17.15
C ALA A 625 19.27 -27.88 -17.29
N CYS A 626 19.46 -28.77 -16.32
CA CYS A 626 19.17 -30.20 -16.46
C CYS A 626 17.99 -30.66 -15.60
N MET A 627 17.77 -30.07 -14.42
CA MET A 627 16.81 -30.52 -13.43
C MET A 627 15.37 -30.48 -13.94
N ALA A 628 15.02 -29.54 -14.83
CA ALA A 628 13.67 -29.43 -15.38
C ALA A 628 13.23 -30.70 -16.13
N CYS A 629 14.18 -31.37 -16.82
CA CYS A 629 13.94 -32.61 -17.57
C CYS A 629 14.30 -33.85 -16.73
N HIS A 630 15.48 -33.83 -16.10
CA HIS A 630 16.03 -35.01 -15.43
C HIS A 630 15.66 -35.12 -13.95
N GLN A 631 14.82 -34.26 -13.44
CA GLN A 631 14.27 -34.23 -12.07
C GLN A 631 15.33 -34.02 -10.96
N PRO A 632 14.95 -33.69 -9.73
CA PRO A 632 15.90 -33.58 -8.64
C PRO A 632 16.73 -34.86 -8.50
N GLU A 633 18.02 -34.69 -8.18
CA GLU A 633 18.99 -35.77 -8.01
C GLU A 633 19.25 -36.58 -9.28
N GLY A 634 18.87 -36.13 -10.46
CA GLY A 634 19.13 -36.83 -11.71
C GLY A 634 18.33 -38.10 -11.92
N LYS A 635 17.20 -38.28 -11.22
CA LYS A 635 16.38 -39.51 -11.26
C LYS A 635 15.68 -39.76 -12.59
N GLY A 636 15.52 -38.72 -13.41
CA GLY A 636 14.78 -38.78 -14.67
C GLY A 636 13.28 -38.99 -14.52
N LEU A 637 12.63 -39.15 -15.64
CA LEU A 637 11.21 -39.52 -15.75
C LEU A 637 11.10 -40.76 -16.61
N PRO A 638 10.59 -41.89 -16.08
CA PRO A 638 10.46 -43.13 -16.84
C PRO A 638 9.72 -42.94 -18.17
N GLY A 639 10.32 -43.42 -19.26
CA GLY A 639 9.75 -43.33 -20.60
C GLY A 639 9.82 -41.96 -21.29
N MET A 640 10.35 -40.92 -20.61
CA MET A 640 10.43 -39.57 -21.16
C MET A 640 11.85 -38.98 -21.08
N TYR A 641 12.47 -38.98 -19.90
CA TYR A 641 13.82 -38.50 -19.70
C TYR A 641 14.65 -39.55 -18.90
N PRO A 642 15.80 -40.02 -19.43
CA PRO A 642 16.59 -41.04 -18.74
C PRO A 642 17.20 -40.48 -17.43
N PRO A 643 17.46 -41.33 -16.42
CA PRO A 643 18.17 -40.91 -15.25
C PRO A 643 19.61 -40.54 -15.63
N LEU A 644 20.14 -39.45 -15.04
CA LEU A 644 21.55 -39.09 -15.14
C LEU A 644 22.31 -39.67 -13.93
N ALA A 645 21.66 -39.83 -12.79
CA ALA A 645 22.26 -40.43 -11.62
C ALA A 645 22.66 -41.89 -11.90
N GLY A 646 23.96 -42.21 -11.73
CA GLY A 646 24.49 -43.56 -11.99
C GLY A 646 24.65 -43.89 -13.47
N SER A 647 24.57 -42.93 -14.38
CA SER A 647 24.91 -43.13 -15.78
C SER A 647 26.41 -42.99 -16.00
N ASP A 648 26.96 -43.72 -16.98
CA ASP A 648 28.38 -43.65 -17.37
C ASP A 648 28.75 -42.31 -18.03
N TRP A 649 27.79 -41.38 -18.15
CA TRP A 649 27.97 -40.08 -18.83
C TRP A 649 28.12 -38.90 -17.87
N VAL A 650 28.08 -39.10 -16.55
CA VAL A 650 28.18 -38.04 -15.53
C VAL A 650 29.27 -38.37 -14.53
#